data_d483226e4e11fe9c85ff5a150715d81d
#
_entry.id   d483226e4e11fe9c85ff5a150715d81d
#
_cell.length_a   1.000
_cell.length_b   1.000
_cell.length_c   1.000
_cell.angle_alpha   90.00
_cell.angle_beta   90.00
_cell.angle_gamma   90.00
#
_symmetry.space_group_name_H-M   'P 1'
#
loop_
_entity.id
_entity.type
_entity.pdbx_description
1 polymer ?
#
loop_
_entity_poly.entity_id
_entity_poly.type
_entity_poly.pdbx_seq_one_letter_code
_entity_poly.pdbx_strand_id
1 'polypeptide(L)'
;MTHTRTRNPLLLAALLGLAACQPQPAAEAQAPQLALSPWGASAKVKAEDLRQLPGSAMRLAASERNGLLLLDGEGRELARLPGSFSSLDLRSAGPKGLIAASLDNATQQATLVSLDTDTHRWGTPLQLPARDYAVAGLCLYRDDARNLYLFLVGEDGHGEQWLVGAGERLNAEARHVRGLALPPAAEYCQVDDAANRLFVNEENVGLWAYPAHPEADSARVPVDLVAPFGGLAKSAGAMAVVPGGLLALDPAAARLHLYQQQGEAWNAVASLPLPGLEEPERIAVVASAQGTDLLVQDDASGRLYQGRLDWQAQPVALPPVLPSVAALRQSEPVGRQGDAADDPAIWVNPNDPAASRVLGTNKKQGLLVYGLDGQLLQELPVGRLNNVDVRPGFALGGQRVDLAVASNRDTNSLSLFAIDRATGEVKPAGEVRTPLKEIYGICLFQPASGELYAFANGKDGRFLQYRLDGASGEASGQLVREFRVESQPEGCVADDQRQRLFIGEEDVGVWALDARAEAPAELHSVMQVGETLHADVEGLGLYQSDARDYLVISSQGNDSYVVLDAEPPFALRGAFRVGLNAAAGIDGASETDGLDVTSANLGGPWNQGMLVVQDGRKRMPEQTQNFKFVPWAEVARTLGLH
;
A
#
# COMPACT_ATOMS: atom_id res chain seq x y z
N MET A 1 27.20 -87.92 -3.01
CA MET A 1 27.74 -88.67 -1.85
C MET A 1 27.48 -87.78 -0.59
N THR A 2 26.79 -88.42 0.33
CA THR A 2 26.71 -88.22 1.77
C THR A 2 25.96 -86.98 2.30
N HIS A 3 24.83 -87.35 2.78
CA HIS A 3 24.01 -86.95 3.90
C HIS A 3 24.73 -86.20 5.07
N THR A 4 24.03 -85.22 5.67
CA THR A 4 23.64 -85.36 7.10
C THR A 4 22.56 -84.31 7.48
N ARG A 5 21.56 -84.82 8.20
CA ARG A 5 20.47 -84.09 8.89
C ARG A 5 21.01 -83.48 10.19
N THR A 6 20.43 -82.35 10.64
CA THR A 6 20.06 -82.19 12.05
C THR A 6 19.13 -80.97 12.25
N ARG A 7 17.98 -81.23 12.78
CA ARG A 7 17.23 -80.74 13.93
C ARG A 7 16.90 -79.25 14.05
N ASN A 8 15.57 -78.97 13.96
CA ASN A 8 14.91 -77.78 14.50
C ASN A 8 15.04 -77.63 16.03
N PRO A 9 15.01 -76.42 16.55
CA PRO A 9 14.14 -76.18 17.71
C PRO A 9 13.08 -75.08 17.42
N LEU A 10 11.93 -75.28 18.01
CA LEU A 10 10.79 -74.38 18.12
C LEU A 10 11.22 -73.04 18.72
N LEU A 11 10.82 -71.94 18.06
CA LEU A 11 10.78 -70.61 18.70
C LEU A 11 9.32 -70.12 18.71
N LEU A 12 8.83 -69.93 19.92
CA LEU A 12 7.54 -69.36 20.27
C LEU A 12 7.48 -67.91 19.79
N ALA A 13 6.62 -67.58 18.83
CA ALA A 13 6.38 -66.22 18.40
C ALA A 13 5.30 -65.57 19.30
N ALA A 14 5.73 -64.62 20.14
CA ALA A 14 4.82 -63.74 20.85
C ALA A 14 4.23 -62.71 19.84
N LEU A 15 2.95 -62.80 19.57
CA LEU A 15 2.20 -61.78 18.84
C LEU A 15 1.98 -60.55 19.72
N LEU A 16 2.80 -59.51 19.54
CA LEU A 16 2.52 -58.15 20.01
C LEU A 16 1.57 -57.53 19.03
N GLY A 17 0.31 -57.35 19.44
CA GLY A 17 -0.70 -56.59 18.72
C GLY A 17 -0.33 -55.09 18.67
N LEU A 18 0.13 -54.64 17.50
CA LEU A 18 0.19 -53.21 17.18
C LEU A 18 -1.23 -52.74 16.91
N ALA A 19 -1.87 -52.09 17.89
CA ALA A 19 -3.05 -51.30 17.65
C ALA A 19 -2.65 -50.10 16.76
N ALA A 20 -2.86 -50.21 15.46
CA ALA A 20 -2.79 -49.10 14.55
C ALA A 20 -3.92 -48.13 14.89
N CYS A 21 -3.59 -46.95 15.45
CA CYS A 21 -4.49 -45.81 15.46
C CYS A 21 -4.83 -45.48 14.00
N GLN A 22 -5.97 -45.92 13.52
CA GLN A 22 -6.53 -45.36 12.30
C GLN A 22 -6.85 -43.88 12.58
N PRO A 23 -6.39 -42.92 11.74
CA PRO A 23 -6.87 -41.57 11.83
C PRO A 23 -8.41 -41.62 11.61
N GLN A 24 -9.17 -41.10 12.58
CA GLN A 24 -10.59 -40.86 12.38
C GLN A 24 -10.72 -40.01 11.09
N PRO A 25 -11.59 -40.39 10.16
CA PRO A 25 -11.89 -39.50 9.04
C PRO A 25 -12.34 -38.16 9.61
N ALA A 26 -11.72 -37.09 9.19
CA ALA A 26 -12.20 -35.74 9.48
C ALA A 26 -13.68 -35.73 9.12
N ALA A 27 -14.52 -35.27 10.05
CA ALA A 27 -15.95 -35.14 9.79
C ALA A 27 -16.07 -34.32 8.49
N GLU A 28 -16.70 -34.87 7.45
CA GLU A 28 -17.03 -34.12 6.25
C GLU A 28 -17.83 -32.91 6.72
N ALA A 29 -17.28 -31.71 6.48
CA ALA A 29 -17.99 -30.48 6.78
C ALA A 29 -19.33 -30.52 6.02
N GLN A 30 -20.43 -30.51 6.75
CA GLN A 30 -21.74 -30.47 6.11
C GLN A 30 -21.81 -29.24 5.21
N ALA A 31 -22.26 -29.42 3.97
CA ALA A 31 -22.45 -28.31 3.06
C ALA A 31 -23.40 -27.28 3.71
N PRO A 32 -23.05 -25.98 3.61
CA PRO A 32 -23.87 -24.93 4.23
C PRO A 32 -25.30 -25.00 3.70
N GLN A 33 -26.26 -24.82 4.59
CA GLN A 33 -27.70 -24.84 4.26
C GLN A 33 -28.25 -23.42 4.31
N LEU A 34 -29.14 -23.11 3.38
CA LEU A 34 -29.83 -21.84 3.28
C LEU A 34 -31.34 -22.07 3.17
N ALA A 35 -32.10 -21.45 4.06
CA ALA A 35 -33.54 -21.37 3.96
C ALA A 35 -33.98 -19.91 3.92
N LEU A 36 -34.60 -19.53 2.80
CA LEU A 36 -35.17 -18.19 2.60
C LEU A 36 -36.69 -18.19 2.83
N SER A 37 -37.18 -17.10 3.40
CA SER A 37 -38.62 -16.84 3.54
C SER A 37 -38.91 -15.39 3.16
N PRO A 38 -40.10 -15.09 2.57
CA PRO A 38 -40.47 -13.70 2.30
C PRO A 38 -40.45 -12.85 3.58
N TRP A 39 -39.79 -11.68 3.51
CA TRP A 39 -39.92 -10.74 4.62
C TRP A 39 -41.32 -10.14 4.63
N GLY A 40 -42.05 -10.26 5.77
CA GLY A 40 -43.46 -9.89 5.87
C GLY A 40 -43.77 -8.43 5.59
N ALA A 41 -42.79 -7.50 5.72
CA ALA A 41 -42.94 -6.09 5.43
C ALA A 41 -42.60 -5.73 3.96
N SER A 42 -42.05 -6.65 3.14
CA SER A 42 -41.55 -6.38 1.79
C SER A 42 -42.59 -5.77 0.87
N ALA A 43 -43.86 -6.17 0.99
CA ALA A 43 -44.94 -5.61 0.16
C ALA A 43 -45.27 -4.13 0.45
N LYS A 44 -44.79 -3.58 1.57
CA LYS A 44 -45.05 -2.19 2.01
C LYS A 44 -43.85 -1.29 1.74
N VAL A 45 -42.67 -1.87 1.65
CA VAL A 45 -41.40 -1.16 1.47
C VAL A 45 -40.96 -1.35 0.02
N LYS A 46 -41.08 -0.31 -0.81
CA LYS A 46 -40.52 -0.28 -2.15
C LYS A 46 -39.11 0.29 -2.06
N ALA A 47 -38.12 -0.59 -1.94
CA ALA A 47 -36.73 -0.25 -1.83
C ALA A 47 -35.96 -0.78 -3.05
N GLU A 48 -35.06 0.02 -3.59
CA GLU A 48 -34.09 -0.36 -4.61
C GLU A 48 -32.90 -1.09 -3.98
N ASP A 49 -32.55 -0.74 -2.74
CA ASP A 49 -31.53 -1.43 -1.94
C ASP A 49 -31.90 -1.38 -0.45
N LEU A 50 -31.51 -2.41 0.31
CA LEU A 50 -31.82 -2.53 1.72
C LEU A 50 -30.63 -3.09 2.51
N ARG A 51 -30.30 -2.44 3.61
CA ARG A 51 -29.24 -2.89 4.54
C ARG A 51 -29.81 -3.01 5.96
N GLN A 52 -29.48 -4.09 6.65
CA GLN A 52 -29.74 -4.19 8.09
C GLN A 52 -28.64 -3.48 8.88
N LEU A 53 -29.03 -2.75 9.92
CA LEU A 53 -28.07 -2.08 10.80
C LEU A 53 -27.38 -3.12 11.71
N PRO A 54 -26.05 -3.04 11.88
CA PRO A 54 -25.31 -3.96 12.76
C PRO A 54 -25.88 -3.96 14.20
N GLY A 55 -26.09 -5.15 14.75
CA GLY A 55 -26.57 -5.32 16.12
C GLY A 55 -28.01 -4.84 16.38
N SER A 56 -28.78 -4.56 15.34
CA SER A 56 -30.14 -4.02 15.44
C SER A 56 -31.10 -4.74 14.51
N ALA A 57 -32.41 -4.71 14.84
CA ALA A 57 -33.47 -5.10 13.91
C ALA A 57 -33.84 -3.99 12.91
N MET A 58 -33.30 -2.79 13.09
CA MET A 58 -33.54 -1.67 12.16
C MET A 58 -32.89 -1.91 10.80
N ARG A 59 -33.48 -1.32 9.78
CA ARG A 59 -33.00 -1.40 8.39
C ARG A 59 -32.98 -0.03 7.77
N LEU A 60 -32.01 0.20 6.87
CA LEU A 60 -31.97 1.36 6.01
C LEU A 60 -32.32 0.93 4.59
N ALA A 61 -33.25 1.64 3.97
CA ALA A 61 -33.71 1.40 2.62
C ALA A 61 -33.44 2.61 1.73
N ALA A 62 -32.91 2.38 0.54
CA ALA A 62 -32.87 3.37 -0.54
C ALA A 62 -34.11 3.20 -1.43
N SER A 63 -34.76 4.30 -1.78
CA SER A 63 -35.96 4.30 -2.60
C SER A 63 -35.95 5.48 -3.56
N GLU A 64 -36.21 5.21 -4.82
CA GLU A 64 -36.33 6.27 -5.84
C GLU A 64 -37.50 7.23 -5.58
N ARG A 65 -38.54 6.76 -4.93
CA ARG A 65 -39.75 7.54 -4.66
C ARG A 65 -39.79 8.19 -3.31
N ASN A 66 -39.15 7.55 -2.31
CA ASN A 66 -39.35 7.91 -0.92
C ASN A 66 -38.09 8.44 -0.24
N GLY A 67 -36.92 8.38 -0.88
CA GLY A 67 -35.65 8.79 -0.30
C GLY A 67 -34.96 7.69 0.48
N LEU A 68 -34.09 8.03 1.44
CA LEU A 68 -33.53 7.08 2.38
C LEU A 68 -34.46 6.94 3.58
N LEU A 69 -34.85 5.69 3.89
CA LEU A 69 -35.80 5.37 4.95
C LEU A 69 -35.15 4.56 6.05
N LEU A 70 -35.16 5.06 7.28
CA LEU A 70 -34.88 4.24 8.44
C LEU A 70 -36.15 3.51 8.84
N LEU A 71 -36.10 2.18 8.92
CA LEU A 71 -37.23 1.30 9.22
C LEU A 71 -36.95 0.48 10.48
N ASP A 72 -38.00 0.17 11.26
CA ASP A 72 -37.91 -0.82 12.32
C ASP A 72 -37.98 -2.27 11.78
N GLY A 73 -37.92 -3.26 12.66
CA GLY A 73 -37.96 -4.69 12.29
C GLY A 73 -39.24 -5.11 11.55
N GLU A 74 -40.35 -4.41 11.75
CA GLU A 74 -41.65 -4.64 11.10
C GLU A 74 -41.83 -3.77 9.82
N GLY A 75 -40.81 -3.00 9.42
CA GLY A 75 -40.85 -2.16 8.23
C GLY A 75 -41.61 -0.85 8.39
N ARG A 76 -41.87 -0.40 9.64
CA ARG A 76 -42.44 0.92 9.91
C ARG A 76 -41.35 1.98 9.80
N GLU A 77 -41.66 3.09 9.16
CA GLU A 77 -40.76 4.23 9.00
C GLU A 77 -40.51 4.92 10.36
N LEU A 78 -39.25 5.07 10.71
CA LEU A 78 -38.76 5.79 11.88
C LEU A 78 -38.22 7.19 11.51
N ALA A 79 -37.56 7.29 10.37
CA ALA A 79 -37.04 8.53 9.85
C ALA A 79 -36.89 8.49 8.31
N ARG A 80 -36.88 9.67 7.68
CA ARG A 80 -36.70 9.81 6.24
C ARG A 80 -35.76 10.95 5.89
N LEU A 81 -34.86 10.70 4.93
CA LEU A 81 -34.16 11.74 4.18
C LEU A 81 -34.81 11.80 2.78
N PRO A 82 -35.50 12.91 2.42
CA PRO A 82 -36.13 13.04 1.11
C PRO A 82 -35.11 12.99 -0.03
N GLY A 83 -35.49 12.41 -1.17
CA GLY A 83 -34.66 12.30 -2.37
C GLY A 83 -35.10 11.14 -3.25
N SER A 84 -34.29 10.80 -4.25
CA SER A 84 -34.46 9.64 -5.12
C SER A 84 -33.17 8.85 -5.09
N PHE A 85 -33.16 7.71 -4.40
CA PHE A 85 -31.91 6.96 -4.12
C PHE A 85 -32.01 5.51 -4.57
N SER A 86 -30.88 4.97 -5.09
CA SER A 86 -30.83 3.59 -5.60
C SER A 86 -29.85 2.69 -4.82
N SER A 87 -28.55 2.89 -4.96
CA SER A 87 -27.54 2.06 -4.28
C SER A 87 -27.39 2.46 -2.83
N LEU A 88 -26.95 1.52 -1.97
CA LEU A 88 -26.77 1.78 -0.55
C LEU A 88 -25.59 1.00 0.02
N ASP A 89 -24.68 1.69 0.69
CA ASP A 89 -23.69 1.05 1.57
C ASP A 89 -23.57 1.80 2.90
N LEU A 90 -23.11 1.09 3.95
CA LEU A 90 -23.09 1.58 5.33
C LEU A 90 -21.74 1.33 5.99
N ARG A 91 -21.29 2.27 6.84
CA ARG A 91 -20.22 2.03 7.83
C ARG A 91 -20.63 2.59 9.19
N SER A 92 -20.21 1.89 10.25
CA SER A 92 -20.40 2.38 11.61
C SER A 92 -19.67 3.72 11.83
N ALA A 93 -20.31 4.65 12.53
CA ALA A 93 -19.77 5.92 12.98
C ALA A 93 -19.87 6.02 14.51
N GLY A 94 -19.30 5.02 15.20
CA GLY A 94 -19.38 4.84 16.64
C GLY A 94 -20.60 4.02 17.10
N PRO A 95 -20.81 3.93 18.43
CA PRO A 95 -21.84 3.02 18.98
C PRO A 95 -23.27 3.37 18.58
N LYS A 96 -23.53 4.62 18.22
CA LYS A 96 -24.86 5.19 17.96
C LYS A 96 -24.96 5.90 16.62
N GLY A 97 -23.95 5.78 15.80
CA GLY A 97 -23.86 6.48 14.53
C GLY A 97 -23.61 5.55 13.35
N LEU A 98 -24.13 5.95 12.22
CA LEU A 98 -23.87 5.36 10.92
C LEU A 98 -23.47 6.45 9.92
N ILE A 99 -22.68 6.08 8.91
CA ILE A 99 -22.54 6.81 7.66
C ILE A 99 -23.16 5.93 6.58
N ALA A 100 -24.10 6.51 5.84
CA ALA A 100 -24.72 5.91 4.67
C ALA A 100 -24.20 6.60 3.42
N ALA A 101 -23.91 5.83 2.38
CA ALA A 101 -23.63 6.31 1.03
C ALA A 101 -24.70 5.78 0.08
N SER A 102 -25.20 6.63 -0.81
CA SER A 102 -26.23 6.28 -1.79
C SER A 102 -26.08 7.13 -3.06
N LEU A 103 -26.56 6.63 -4.18
CA LEU A 103 -26.62 7.38 -5.42
C LEU A 103 -27.95 8.14 -5.50
N ASP A 104 -27.90 9.46 -5.65
CA ASP A 104 -29.04 10.28 -5.95
C ASP A 104 -29.34 10.21 -7.46
N ASN A 105 -30.43 9.55 -7.82
CA ASN A 105 -30.80 9.33 -9.22
C ASN A 105 -31.21 10.62 -9.95
N ALA A 106 -31.69 11.63 -9.22
CA ALA A 106 -32.10 12.89 -9.82
C ALA A 106 -30.91 13.75 -10.28
N THR A 107 -29.79 13.67 -9.54
CA THR A 107 -28.57 14.46 -9.80
C THR A 107 -27.42 13.61 -10.33
N GLN A 108 -27.53 12.28 -10.30
CA GLN A 108 -26.47 11.32 -10.61
C GLN A 108 -25.20 11.56 -9.75
N GLN A 109 -25.40 11.96 -8.50
CA GLN A 109 -24.33 12.25 -7.55
C GLN A 109 -24.35 11.28 -6.37
N ALA A 110 -23.17 10.80 -6.00
CA ALA A 110 -23.04 10.07 -4.74
C ALA A 110 -23.27 11.01 -3.56
N THR A 111 -24.15 10.62 -2.67
CA THR A 111 -24.54 11.36 -1.47
C THR A 111 -24.22 10.54 -0.24
N LEU A 112 -23.46 11.13 0.68
CA LEU A 112 -23.15 10.53 1.97
C LEU A 112 -23.84 11.32 3.09
N VAL A 113 -24.34 10.60 4.09
CA VAL A 113 -25.02 11.25 5.21
C VAL A 113 -24.78 10.45 6.50
N SER A 114 -24.59 11.15 7.61
CA SER A 114 -24.58 10.52 8.93
C SER A 114 -26.02 10.35 9.47
N LEU A 115 -26.23 9.29 10.24
CA LEU A 115 -27.48 9.00 10.93
C LEU A 115 -27.19 8.68 12.40
N ASP A 116 -27.81 9.39 13.31
CA ASP A 116 -27.88 9.02 14.74
C ASP A 116 -29.01 8.01 14.93
N THR A 117 -28.64 6.79 15.30
CA THR A 117 -29.58 5.65 15.40
C THR A 117 -30.46 5.68 16.65
N ASP A 118 -30.07 6.43 17.71
CA ASP A 118 -30.85 6.58 18.92
C ASP A 118 -31.93 7.66 18.76
N THR A 119 -31.55 8.78 18.15
CA THR A 119 -32.47 9.92 17.98
C THR A 119 -33.16 9.91 16.61
N HIS A 120 -32.79 8.99 15.72
CA HIS A 120 -33.27 8.87 14.33
C HIS A 120 -33.09 10.16 13.51
N ARG A 121 -31.97 10.88 13.72
CA ARG A 121 -31.72 12.18 13.07
C ARG A 121 -30.63 12.06 12.02
N TRP A 122 -30.93 12.58 10.85
CA TRP A 122 -29.97 12.73 9.76
C TRP A 122 -29.08 13.94 9.98
N GLY A 123 -27.79 13.78 9.66
CA GLY A 123 -26.84 14.90 9.57
C GLY A 123 -26.93 15.67 8.26
N THR A 124 -25.99 16.57 8.03
CA THR A 124 -25.88 17.30 6.77
C THR A 124 -25.31 16.36 5.70
N PRO A 125 -25.95 16.22 4.52
CA PRO A 125 -25.42 15.43 3.44
C PRO A 125 -24.12 16.04 2.86
N LEU A 126 -23.16 15.17 2.52
CA LEU A 126 -22.01 15.45 1.67
C LEU A 126 -22.28 14.89 0.29
N GLN A 127 -22.28 15.73 -0.74
CA GLN A 127 -22.44 15.31 -2.13
C GLN A 127 -21.11 15.40 -2.87
N LEU A 128 -20.77 14.35 -3.62
CA LEU A 128 -19.65 14.39 -4.54
C LEU A 128 -20.02 15.20 -5.79
N PRO A 129 -19.04 15.79 -6.48
CA PRO A 129 -19.29 16.41 -7.79
C PRO A 129 -19.92 15.41 -8.77
N ALA A 130 -20.79 15.88 -9.66
CA ALA A 130 -21.32 15.05 -10.74
C ALA A 130 -20.19 14.51 -11.63
N ARG A 131 -20.35 13.26 -12.08
CA ARG A 131 -19.39 12.62 -12.96
C ARG A 131 -19.81 12.79 -14.42
N ASP A 132 -18.87 12.65 -15.33
CA ASP A 132 -19.08 12.65 -16.78
C ASP A 132 -19.38 11.25 -17.33
N TYR A 133 -19.52 10.27 -16.45
CA TYR A 133 -19.94 8.90 -16.72
C TYR A 133 -21.13 8.50 -15.83
N ALA A 134 -21.88 7.48 -16.25
CA ALA A 134 -22.97 6.93 -15.45
C ALA A 134 -22.40 6.09 -14.28
N VAL A 135 -22.75 6.48 -13.06
CA VAL A 135 -22.38 5.72 -11.86
C VAL A 135 -23.41 4.61 -11.66
N ALA A 136 -22.98 3.35 -11.81
CA ALA A 136 -23.83 2.17 -11.62
C ALA A 136 -23.83 1.70 -10.15
N GLY A 137 -22.70 1.79 -9.46
CA GLY A 137 -22.55 1.32 -8.10
C GLY A 137 -21.63 2.17 -7.25
N LEU A 138 -21.75 1.98 -5.94
CA LEU A 138 -20.87 2.60 -4.97
C LEU A 138 -20.66 1.70 -3.75
N CYS A 139 -19.50 1.81 -3.10
CA CYS A 139 -19.22 1.12 -1.85
C CYS A 139 -18.22 1.88 -0.99
N LEU A 140 -18.40 1.77 0.31
CA LEU A 140 -17.54 2.40 1.31
C LEU A 140 -16.35 1.48 1.65
N TYR A 141 -15.24 2.09 2.02
CA TYR A 141 -14.07 1.42 2.54
C TYR A 141 -13.50 2.20 3.73
N ARG A 142 -13.16 1.49 4.80
CA ARG A 142 -12.48 2.07 5.96
C ARG A 142 -11.14 1.41 6.15
N ASP A 143 -10.06 2.19 6.05
CA ASP A 143 -8.70 1.72 6.28
C ASP A 143 -8.36 1.55 7.77
N ASP A 144 -7.18 0.98 8.05
CA ASP A 144 -6.68 0.77 9.41
C ASP A 144 -6.39 2.08 10.16
N ALA A 145 -6.07 3.16 9.45
CA ALA A 145 -5.92 4.50 10.01
C ALA A 145 -7.27 5.20 10.27
N ARG A 146 -8.39 4.48 10.01
CA ARG A 146 -9.78 4.95 10.16
C ARG A 146 -10.17 6.07 9.20
N ASN A 147 -9.47 6.22 8.07
CA ASN A 147 -9.96 7.04 6.98
C ASN A 147 -11.14 6.33 6.32
N LEU A 148 -12.12 7.11 5.87
CA LEU A 148 -13.28 6.61 5.15
C LEU A 148 -13.21 7.02 3.69
N TYR A 149 -13.28 6.04 2.81
CA TYR A 149 -13.28 6.23 1.37
C TYR A 149 -14.60 5.76 0.76
N LEU A 150 -14.91 6.30 -0.41
CA LEU A 150 -16.00 5.85 -1.27
C LEU A 150 -15.41 5.44 -2.62
N PHE A 151 -15.75 4.25 -3.07
CA PHE A 151 -15.54 3.83 -4.45
C PHE A 151 -16.78 4.13 -5.28
N LEU A 152 -16.58 4.66 -6.48
CA LEU A 152 -17.59 4.78 -7.52
C LEU A 152 -17.27 3.79 -8.63
N VAL A 153 -18.29 3.12 -9.12
CA VAL A 153 -18.22 2.12 -10.20
C VAL A 153 -19.06 2.62 -11.38
N GLY A 154 -18.43 2.79 -12.54
CA GLY A 154 -19.08 3.17 -13.79
C GLY A 154 -19.29 1.97 -14.71
N GLU A 155 -20.42 1.93 -15.41
CA GLU A 155 -20.77 0.87 -16.38
C GLU A 155 -19.79 0.76 -17.55
N ASP A 156 -19.07 1.84 -17.84
CA ASP A 156 -18.11 1.94 -18.94
C ASP A 156 -16.67 1.52 -18.54
N GLY A 157 -16.49 1.07 -17.30
CA GLY A 157 -15.20 0.63 -16.76
C GLY A 157 -14.42 1.73 -16.03
N HIS A 158 -14.98 2.93 -15.88
CA HIS A 158 -14.41 3.93 -14.98
C HIS A 158 -14.64 3.55 -13.52
N GLY A 159 -13.61 3.75 -12.71
CA GLY A 159 -13.70 3.65 -11.26
C GLY A 159 -12.98 4.81 -10.59
N GLU A 160 -13.45 5.23 -9.45
CA GLU A 160 -12.82 6.29 -8.66
C GLU A 160 -12.81 5.94 -7.18
N GLN A 161 -11.75 6.35 -6.48
CA GLN A 161 -11.68 6.29 -5.02
C GLN A 161 -11.61 7.71 -4.47
N TRP A 162 -12.49 8.01 -3.50
CA TRP A 162 -12.64 9.33 -2.89
C TRP A 162 -12.45 9.25 -1.38
N LEU A 163 -11.64 10.12 -0.79
CA LEU A 163 -11.58 10.31 0.66
C LEU A 163 -12.76 11.18 1.10
N VAL A 164 -13.66 10.59 1.90
CA VAL A 164 -14.93 11.23 2.29
C VAL A 164 -15.06 11.45 3.79
N GLY A 165 -14.18 10.88 4.61
CA GLY A 165 -14.25 11.03 6.05
C GLY A 165 -13.01 10.54 6.79
N ALA A 166 -12.97 10.79 8.09
CA ALA A 166 -11.95 10.28 9.00
C ALA A 166 -12.55 10.00 10.39
N GLY A 167 -12.10 8.94 11.04
CA GLY A 167 -12.67 8.48 12.30
C GLY A 167 -14.15 8.13 12.13
N GLU A 168 -15.01 8.85 12.83
CA GLU A 168 -16.47 8.64 12.83
C GLU A 168 -17.24 9.76 12.11
N ARG A 169 -16.54 10.60 11.32
CA ARG A 169 -17.12 11.81 10.73
C ARG A 169 -16.86 11.90 9.23
N LEU A 170 -17.82 12.47 8.54
CA LEU A 170 -17.65 12.94 7.17
C LEU A 170 -16.77 14.19 7.14
N ASN A 171 -15.96 14.33 6.11
CA ASN A 171 -15.23 15.56 5.82
C ASN A 171 -16.22 16.66 5.36
N ALA A 172 -15.78 17.92 5.43
CA ALA A 172 -16.56 19.03 4.86
C ALA A 172 -16.65 18.92 3.32
N GLU A 173 -15.59 18.38 2.71
CA GLU A 173 -15.48 18.18 1.26
C GLU A 173 -14.86 16.80 0.99
N ALA A 174 -15.32 16.14 -0.07
CA ALA A 174 -14.71 14.92 -0.58
C ALA A 174 -13.47 15.26 -1.41
N ARG A 175 -12.43 14.41 -1.33
CA ARG A 175 -11.20 14.56 -2.13
C ARG A 175 -11.00 13.35 -3.02
N HIS A 176 -10.78 13.58 -4.31
CA HIS A 176 -10.39 12.52 -5.23
C HIS A 176 -9.01 11.98 -4.84
N VAL A 177 -8.88 10.65 -4.80
CA VAL A 177 -7.65 9.95 -4.45
C VAL A 177 -7.00 9.38 -5.69
N ARG A 178 -7.71 8.47 -6.38
CA ARG A 178 -7.20 7.82 -7.60
C ARG A 178 -8.33 7.39 -8.53
N GLY A 179 -7.97 7.25 -9.82
CA GLY A 179 -8.75 6.51 -10.79
C GLY A 179 -8.45 5.00 -10.73
N LEU A 180 -9.41 4.19 -11.15
CA LEU A 180 -9.29 2.73 -11.27
C LEU A 180 -9.80 2.31 -12.65
N ALA A 181 -9.05 1.44 -13.32
CA ALA A 181 -9.54 0.74 -14.49
C ALA A 181 -10.36 -0.47 -14.03
N LEU A 182 -11.67 -0.30 -13.97
CA LEU A 182 -12.61 -1.38 -13.65
C LEU A 182 -13.05 -2.13 -14.92
N PRO A 183 -13.67 -3.30 -14.81
CA PRO A 183 -14.24 -3.96 -15.97
C PRO A 183 -15.48 -3.20 -16.49
N PRO A 184 -15.77 -3.24 -17.77
CA PRO A 184 -17.04 -2.76 -18.29
C PRO A 184 -18.21 -3.62 -17.80
N ALA A 185 -19.42 -3.08 -17.83
CA ALA A 185 -20.61 -3.75 -17.27
C ALA A 185 -20.46 -4.15 -15.79
N ALA A 186 -19.74 -3.32 -15.03
CA ALA A 186 -19.67 -3.40 -13.59
C ALA A 186 -20.81 -2.60 -12.96
N GLU A 187 -21.56 -3.21 -12.04
CA GLU A 187 -22.72 -2.59 -11.38
C GLU A 187 -22.62 -2.63 -9.86
N TYR A 188 -21.92 -3.63 -9.34
CA TYR A 188 -21.87 -3.88 -7.91
C TYR A 188 -20.44 -3.87 -7.41
N CYS A 189 -20.25 -3.26 -6.26
CA CYS A 189 -19.02 -3.42 -5.49
C CYS A 189 -19.29 -3.70 -4.03
N GLN A 190 -18.32 -4.32 -3.37
CA GLN A 190 -18.27 -4.50 -1.92
C GLN A 190 -16.82 -4.40 -1.45
N VAL A 191 -16.61 -3.99 -0.22
CA VAL A 191 -15.26 -3.92 0.35
C VAL A 191 -15.18 -4.70 1.65
N ASP A 192 -14.19 -5.58 1.72
CA ASP A 192 -13.71 -6.15 2.98
C ASP A 192 -12.68 -5.18 3.57
N ASP A 193 -13.10 -4.40 4.55
CA ASP A 193 -12.26 -3.41 5.22
C ASP A 193 -11.05 -4.08 5.90
N ALA A 194 -11.25 -5.25 6.51
CA ALA A 194 -10.21 -5.95 7.25
C ALA A 194 -9.13 -6.53 6.32
N ALA A 195 -9.54 -7.03 5.16
CA ALA A 195 -8.62 -7.59 4.17
C ALA A 195 -8.11 -6.55 3.15
N ASN A 196 -8.55 -5.29 3.25
CA ASN A 196 -8.25 -4.23 2.27
C ASN A 196 -8.55 -4.67 0.82
N ARG A 197 -9.73 -5.29 0.60
CA ARG A 197 -10.14 -5.86 -0.69
C ARG A 197 -11.42 -5.23 -1.22
N LEU A 198 -11.36 -4.71 -2.43
CA LEU A 198 -12.50 -4.26 -3.21
C LEU A 198 -12.93 -5.38 -4.16
N PHE A 199 -14.19 -5.78 -4.11
CA PHE A 199 -14.80 -6.71 -5.04
C PHE A 199 -15.69 -5.97 -6.03
N VAL A 200 -15.60 -6.35 -7.31
CA VAL A 200 -16.39 -5.76 -8.39
C VAL A 200 -16.87 -6.90 -9.30
N ASN A 201 -18.14 -6.85 -9.72
CA ASN A 201 -18.65 -7.75 -10.73
C ASN A 201 -18.35 -7.24 -12.15
N GLU A 202 -18.30 -8.18 -13.09
CA GLU A 202 -18.39 -7.96 -14.53
C GLU A 202 -19.47 -8.94 -15.03
N GLU A 203 -20.68 -8.45 -15.26
CA GLU A 203 -21.92 -9.20 -15.33
C GLU A 203 -21.81 -10.54 -16.07
N ASN A 204 -21.29 -10.51 -17.30
CA ASN A 204 -21.23 -11.69 -18.19
C ASN A 204 -19.85 -12.39 -18.18
N VAL A 205 -18.93 -11.99 -17.31
CA VAL A 205 -17.54 -12.49 -17.27
C VAL A 205 -17.17 -13.09 -15.93
N GLY A 206 -17.41 -12.39 -14.82
CA GLY A 206 -17.05 -12.91 -13.50
C GLY A 206 -16.96 -11.88 -12.38
N LEU A 207 -16.29 -12.30 -11.32
CA LEU A 207 -16.07 -11.52 -10.11
C LEU A 207 -14.58 -11.25 -9.94
N TRP A 208 -14.24 -10.02 -9.63
CA TRP A 208 -12.88 -9.55 -9.50
C TRP A 208 -12.59 -8.99 -8.11
N ALA A 209 -11.40 -9.25 -7.60
CA ALA A 209 -10.88 -8.65 -6.38
C ALA A 209 -9.71 -7.72 -6.70
N TYR A 210 -9.74 -6.51 -6.14
CA TYR A 210 -8.73 -5.46 -6.25
C TYR A 210 -8.20 -5.11 -4.86
N PRO A 211 -6.98 -4.61 -4.73
CA PRO A 211 -6.55 -3.93 -3.51
C PRO A 211 -7.35 -2.65 -3.27
N ALA A 212 -7.90 -2.49 -2.06
CA ALA A 212 -8.70 -1.30 -1.70
C ALA A 212 -7.88 -0.15 -1.14
N HIS A 213 -6.69 -0.43 -0.58
CA HIS A 213 -5.85 0.61 0.01
C HIS A 213 -5.41 1.63 -1.06
N PRO A 214 -5.47 2.95 -0.80
CA PRO A 214 -5.17 3.98 -1.80
C PRO A 214 -3.76 3.91 -2.39
N GLU A 215 -2.77 3.46 -1.60
CA GLU A 215 -1.38 3.33 -2.04
C GLU A 215 -1.09 2.00 -2.76
N ALA A 216 -2.01 1.05 -2.74
CA ALA A 216 -1.82 -0.21 -3.43
C ALA A 216 -1.90 -0.05 -4.96
N ASP A 217 -1.32 -1.00 -5.68
CA ASP A 217 -1.49 -1.09 -7.11
C ASP A 217 -2.96 -1.33 -7.52
N SER A 218 -3.22 -1.43 -8.81
CA SER A 218 -4.57 -1.70 -9.35
C SER A 218 -4.68 -3.09 -9.99
N ALA A 219 -3.74 -4.00 -9.68
CA ALA A 219 -3.78 -5.36 -10.18
C ALA A 219 -5.00 -6.10 -9.63
N ARG A 220 -5.77 -6.73 -10.51
CA ARG A 220 -6.95 -7.51 -10.15
C ARG A 220 -6.68 -9.00 -10.23
N VAL A 221 -7.34 -9.74 -9.36
CA VAL A 221 -7.36 -11.20 -9.42
C VAL A 221 -8.80 -11.70 -9.58
N PRO A 222 -9.04 -12.79 -10.34
CA PRO A 222 -10.37 -13.36 -10.44
C PRO A 222 -10.76 -14.05 -9.13
N VAL A 223 -12.00 -13.81 -8.67
CA VAL A 223 -12.63 -14.61 -7.61
C VAL A 223 -13.28 -15.84 -8.23
N ASP A 224 -14.08 -15.64 -9.27
CA ASP A 224 -14.67 -16.69 -10.10
C ASP A 224 -15.09 -16.12 -11.47
N LEU A 225 -15.25 -16.97 -12.43
CA LEU A 225 -15.65 -16.62 -13.79
C LEU A 225 -16.94 -17.35 -14.17
N VAL A 226 -17.63 -16.79 -15.15
CA VAL A 226 -18.80 -17.42 -15.77
C VAL A 226 -18.38 -18.62 -16.62
N ALA A 227 -19.19 -19.66 -16.60
CA ALA A 227 -18.96 -20.87 -17.39
C ALA A 227 -18.74 -20.55 -18.89
N PRO A 228 -17.82 -21.25 -19.58
CA PRO A 228 -17.13 -22.47 -19.15
C PRO A 228 -15.80 -22.20 -18.39
N PHE A 229 -15.44 -20.97 -18.07
CA PHE A 229 -14.14 -20.62 -17.50
C PHE A 229 -14.09 -20.68 -15.97
N GLY A 230 -15.26 -20.73 -15.31
CA GLY A 230 -15.39 -20.81 -13.86
C GLY A 230 -16.69 -21.47 -13.42
N GLY A 231 -17.06 -21.27 -12.16
CA GLY A 231 -18.19 -21.93 -11.48
C GLY A 231 -19.51 -21.17 -11.50
N LEU A 232 -19.53 -19.89 -11.89
CA LEU A 232 -20.76 -19.13 -12.09
C LEU A 232 -21.49 -19.69 -13.31
N ALA A 233 -22.76 -20.03 -13.18
CA ALA A 233 -23.46 -20.75 -14.24
C ALA A 233 -23.83 -19.84 -15.41
N LYS A 234 -24.20 -18.57 -15.15
CA LYS A 234 -24.70 -17.66 -16.19
C LYS A 234 -24.25 -16.21 -16.03
N SER A 235 -24.23 -15.66 -14.80
CA SER A 235 -23.95 -14.25 -14.60
C SER A 235 -23.29 -13.98 -13.24
N ALA A 236 -22.58 -12.86 -13.14
CA ALA A 236 -21.97 -12.36 -11.91
C ALA A 236 -22.77 -11.14 -11.42
N GLY A 237 -23.56 -11.30 -10.36
CA GLY A 237 -24.42 -10.27 -9.80
C GLY A 237 -23.86 -9.63 -8.52
N ALA A 238 -24.78 -9.14 -7.68
CA ALA A 238 -24.42 -8.49 -6.44
C ALA A 238 -23.72 -9.41 -5.46
N MET A 239 -22.88 -8.80 -4.62
CA MET A 239 -21.99 -9.47 -3.67
C MET A 239 -22.24 -8.99 -2.25
N ALA A 240 -21.84 -9.81 -1.28
CA ALA A 240 -21.77 -9.42 0.12
C ALA A 240 -20.55 -10.05 0.80
N VAL A 241 -19.79 -9.25 1.52
CA VAL A 241 -18.63 -9.71 2.27
C VAL A 241 -19.08 -10.41 3.56
N VAL A 242 -18.49 -11.57 3.81
CA VAL A 242 -18.62 -12.30 5.08
C VAL A 242 -17.22 -12.51 5.65
N PRO A 243 -17.05 -12.71 6.97
CA PRO A 243 -15.73 -12.89 7.55
C PRO A 243 -14.94 -14.01 6.84
N GLY A 244 -13.82 -13.64 6.19
CA GLY A 244 -12.95 -14.57 5.44
C GLY A 244 -13.52 -15.11 4.14
N GLY A 245 -14.61 -14.52 3.60
CA GLY A 245 -15.24 -14.97 2.38
C GLY A 245 -16.11 -13.95 1.67
N LEU A 246 -16.67 -14.38 0.55
CA LEU A 246 -17.54 -13.59 -0.31
C LEU A 246 -18.77 -14.41 -0.70
N LEU A 247 -19.93 -13.82 -0.57
CA LEU A 247 -21.17 -14.30 -1.16
C LEU A 247 -21.41 -13.55 -2.48
N ALA A 248 -21.87 -14.26 -3.51
CA ALA A 248 -22.22 -13.66 -4.79
C ALA A 248 -23.47 -14.29 -5.38
N LEU A 249 -24.33 -13.47 -5.93
CA LEU A 249 -25.49 -13.92 -6.69
C LEU A 249 -25.10 -14.27 -8.13
N ASP A 250 -25.71 -15.33 -8.65
CA ASP A 250 -25.87 -15.60 -10.08
C ASP A 250 -27.35 -15.41 -10.42
N PRO A 251 -27.78 -14.18 -10.78
CA PRO A 251 -29.18 -13.86 -10.95
C PRO A 251 -29.88 -14.73 -11.98
N ALA A 252 -29.26 -14.89 -13.14
CA ALA A 252 -29.84 -15.65 -14.25
C ALA A 252 -29.92 -17.16 -14.00
N ALA A 253 -29.22 -17.69 -13.00
CA ALA A 253 -29.31 -19.06 -12.54
C ALA A 253 -30.09 -19.24 -11.24
N ALA A 254 -30.51 -18.14 -10.60
CA ALA A 254 -31.12 -18.08 -9.27
C ALA A 254 -30.31 -18.87 -8.23
N ARG A 255 -29.02 -18.54 -8.11
CA ARG A 255 -28.09 -19.21 -7.20
C ARG A 255 -27.31 -18.22 -6.35
N LEU A 256 -26.92 -18.69 -5.15
CA LEU A 256 -25.98 -18.00 -4.27
C LEU A 256 -24.69 -18.83 -4.23
N HIS A 257 -23.58 -18.21 -4.58
CA HIS A 257 -22.25 -18.79 -4.49
C HIS A 257 -21.53 -18.28 -3.25
N LEU A 258 -20.73 -19.14 -2.65
CA LEU A 258 -19.94 -18.86 -1.47
C LEU A 258 -18.48 -19.15 -1.78
N TYR A 259 -17.62 -18.17 -1.59
CA TYR A 259 -16.18 -18.24 -1.81
C TYR A 259 -15.42 -18.00 -0.53
N GLN A 260 -14.28 -18.69 -0.38
CA GLN A 260 -13.33 -18.50 0.72
C GLN A 260 -11.95 -18.19 0.16
N GLN A 261 -11.29 -17.20 0.76
CA GLN A 261 -9.91 -16.87 0.43
C GLN A 261 -8.95 -17.87 1.07
N GLN A 262 -7.94 -18.34 0.31
CA GLN A 262 -6.81 -19.12 0.79
C GLN A 262 -5.52 -18.56 0.18
N GLY A 263 -4.73 -17.84 0.98
CA GLY A 263 -3.63 -17.04 0.47
C GLY A 263 -4.16 -15.96 -0.49
N GLU A 264 -3.65 -15.91 -1.70
CA GLU A 264 -4.13 -15.00 -2.75
C GLU A 264 -5.24 -15.60 -3.62
N ALA A 265 -5.48 -16.91 -3.53
CA ALA A 265 -6.46 -17.61 -4.35
C ALA A 265 -7.85 -17.64 -3.68
N TRP A 266 -8.88 -17.72 -4.53
CA TRP A 266 -10.27 -17.88 -4.11
C TRP A 266 -10.76 -19.28 -4.46
N ASN A 267 -11.47 -19.92 -3.51
CA ASN A 267 -12.03 -21.24 -3.69
C ASN A 267 -13.55 -21.20 -3.52
N ALA A 268 -14.28 -21.78 -4.47
CA ALA A 268 -15.71 -21.99 -4.34
C ALA A 268 -15.99 -23.04 -3.25
N VAL A 269 -16.76 -22.67 -2.23
CA VAL A 269 -17.12 -23.53 -1.11
C VAL A 269 -18.48 -24.18 -1.34
N ALA A 270 -19.44 -23.39 -1.84
CA ALA A 270 -20.79 -23.88 -2.10
C ALA A 270 -21.46 -23.07 -3.22
N SER A 271 -22.42 -23.71 -3.88
CA SER A 271 -23.35 -23.08 -4.80
C SER A 271 -24.76 -23.54 -4.43
N LEU A 272 -25.55 -22.62 -3.87
CA LEU A 272 -26.84 -22.88 -3.25
C LEU A 272 -27.97 -22.40 -4.16
N PRO A 273 -28.98 -23.23 -4.47
CA PRO A 273 -30.14 -22.77 -5.21
C PRO A 273 -30.98 -21.81 -4.34
N LEU A 274 -31.65 -20.86 -4.97
CA LEU A 274 -32.57 -19.90 -4.36
C LEU A 274 -34.01 -20.22 -4.82
N PRO A 275 -34.65 -21.26 -4.27
CA PRO A 275 -35.95 -21.68 -4.76
C PRO A 275 -37.03 -20.62 -4.50
N GLY A 276 -37.81 -20.32 -5.55
CA GLY A 276 -38.90 -19.34 -5.48
C GLY A 276 -38.49 -17.89 -5.76
N LEU A 277 -37.20 -17.66 -6.04
CA LEU A 277 -36.68 -16.42 -6.63
C LEU A 277 -36.47 -16.63 -8.13
N GLU A 278 -36.83 -15.64 -8.93
CA GLU A 278 -36.68 -15.68 -10.39
C GLU A 278 -35.48 -14.85 -10.85
N GLU A 279 -35.27 -13.69 -10.21
CA GLU A 279 -34.21 -12.75 -10.55
C GLU A 279 -33.64 -12.12 -9.27
N PRO A 280 -32.83 -12.86 -8.47
CA PRO A 280 -32.21 -12.35 -7.26
C PRO A 280 -31.16 -11.30 -7.57
N GLU A 281 -31.49 -10.03 -7.33
CA GLU A 281 -30.73 -8.87 -7.82
C GLU A 281 -29.81 -8.28 -6.76
N ARG A 282 -30.23 -8.21 -5.52
CA ARG A 282 -29.49 -7.58 -4.42
C ARG A 282 -29.33 -8.52 -3.23
N ILE A 283 -28.18 -8.43 -2.58
CA ILE A 283 -27.89 -9.18 -1.35
C ILE A 283 -27.30 -8.29 -0.29
N ALA A 284 -27.75 -8.45 0.95
CA ALA A 284 -27.14 -7.85 2.14
C ALA A 284 -26.98 -8.90 3.22
N VAL A 285 -25.94 -8.77 4.04
CA VAL A 285 -25.61 -9.70 5.11
C VAL A 285 -25.35 -8.98 6.43
N VAL A 286 -25.64 -9.68 7.52
CA VAL A 286 -25.21 -9.31 8.86
C VAL A 286 -24.65 -10.55 9.53
N ALA A 287 -23.34 -10.51 9.83
CA ALA A 287 -22.70 -11.59 10.57
C ALA A 287 -23.16 -11.58 12.03
N SER A 288 -23.46 -12.75 12.56
CA SER A 288 -23.83 -12.96 13.97
C SER A 288 -23.07 -14.16 14.55
N ALA A 289 -23.12 -14.31 15.87
CA ALA A 289 -22.53 -15.47 16.54
C ALA A 289 -23.17 -16.81 16.15
N GLN A 290 -24.40 -16.77 15.57
CA GLN A 290 -25.16 -17.95 15.18
C GLN A 290 -25.15 -18.21 13.65
N GLY A 291 -24.32 -17.49 12.89
CA GLY A 291 -24.26 -17.61 11.42
C GLY A 291 -24.40 -16.25 10.73
N THR A 292 -24.75 -16.26 9.45
CA THR A 292 -24.92 -15.06 8.63
C THR A 292 -26.38 -14.87 8.27
N ASP A 293 -26.98 -13.80 8.75
CA ASP A 293 -28.33 -13.39 8.35
C ASP A 293 -28.27 -12.73 6.97
N LEU A 294 -29.18 -13.13 6.07
CA LEU A 294 -29.26 -12.69 4.69
C LEU A 294 -30.53 -11.90 4.42
N LEU A 295 -30.43 -10.89 3.58
CA LEU A 295 -31.54 -10.26 2.88
C LEU A 295 -31.25 -10.36 1.38
N VAL A 296 -32.19 -10.90 0.62
CA VAL A 296 -32.10 -11.01 -0.85
C VAL A 296 -33.32 -10.33 -1.45
N GLN A 297 -33.11 -9.46 -2.40
CA GLN A 297 -34.17 -8.85 -3.21
C GLN A 297 -34.30 -9.63 -4.50
N ASP A 298 -35.52 -9.97 -4.86
CA ASP A 298 -35.87 -10.59 -6.14
C ASP A 298 -36.57 -9.53 -6.99
N ASP A 299 -35.95 -9.13 -8.09
CA ASP A 299 -36.43 -8.02 -8.93
C ASP A 299 -37.71 -8.40 -9.67
N ALA A 300 -37.78 -9.60 -10.21
CA ALA A 300 -38.94 -10.11 -10.93
C ALA A 300 -40.25 -10.03 -10.11
N SER A 301 -40.18 -10.30 -8.81
CA SER A 301 -41.34 -10.22 -7.91
C SER A 301 -41.42 -8.88 -7.15
N GLY A 302 -40.34 -8.09 -7.12
CA GLY A 302 -40.19 -6.90 -6.29
C GLY A 302 -40.24 -7.20 -4.78
N ARG A 303 -39.93 -8.44 -4.36
CA ARG A 303 -40.02 -8.89 -2.97
C ARG A 303 -38.65 -9.04 -2.34
N LEU A 304 -38.63 -8.86 -1.03
CA LEU A 304 -37.48 -9.10 -0.17
C LEU A 304 -37.64 -10.45 0.55
N TYR A 305 -36.58 -11.22 0.55
CA TYR A 305 -36.49 -12.49 1.27
C TYR A 305 -35.43 -12.38 2.36
N GLN A 306 -35.69 -13.01 3.48
CA GLN A 306 -34.77 -13.12 4.60
C GLN A 306 -34.47 -14.57 4.91
N GLY A 307 -33.25 -14.83 5.38
CA GLY A 307 -32.86 -16.17 5.79
C GLY A 307 -31.57 -16.17 6.57
N ARG A 308 -31.14 -17.35 6.91
CA ARG A 308 -29.88 -17.57 7.61
C ARG A 308 -29.06 -18.61 6.86
N LEU A 309 -27.81 -18.27 6.62
CA LEU A 309 -26.80 -19.18 6.12
C LEU A 309 -26.04 -19.76 7.33
N ASP A 310 -26.07 -21.07 7.48
CA ASP A 310 -25.25 -21.77 8.46
C ASP A 310 -23.83 -21.91 7.92
N TRP A 311 -23.08 -20.83 8.03
CA TRP A 311 -21.70 -20.74 7.63
C TRP A 311 -20.91 -19.97 8.68
N GLN A 312 -19.80 -20.57 9.10
CA GLN A 312 -18.79 -19.92 9.93
C GLN A 312 -17.48 -19.88 9.16
N ALA A 313 -17.14 -18.71 8.62
CA ALA A 313 -15.88 -18.53 7.95
C ALA A 313 -14.71 -18.65 8.94
N GLN A 314 -13.62 -19.27 8.47
CA GLN A 314 -12.35 -19.18 9.17
C GLN A 314 -11.76 -17.80 8.92
N PRO A 315 -11.37 -17.05 9.96
CA PRO A 315 -10.71 -15.77 9.76
C PRO A 315 -9.42 -15.97 8.94
N VAL A 316 -9.21 -15.15 7.93
CA VAL A 316 -7.92 -15.09 7.22
C VAL A 316 -6.92 -14.41 8.15
N ALA A 317 -5.73 -15.01 8.30
CA ALA A 317 -4.64 -14.35 9.00
C ALA A 317 -4.21 -13.12 8.18
N LEU A 318 -4.43 -11.94 8.73
CA LEU A 318 -3.99 -10.70 8.11
C LEU A 318 -2.54 -10.41 8.51
N PRO A 319 -1.73 -9.80 7.62
CA PRO A 319 -0.39 -9.36 8.00
C PRO A 319 -0.48 -8.30 9.11
N PRO A 320 0.55 -8.18 9.96
CA PRO A 320 0.60 -7.14 10.97
C PRO A 320 0.47 -5.75 10.35
N VAL A 321 -0.37 -4.91 10.92
CA VAL A 321 -0.48 -3.51 10.51
C VAL A 321 0.75 -2.76 11.00
N LEU A 322 1.54 -2.21 10.08
CA LEU A 322 2.67 -1.35 10.41
C LEU A 322 2.18 0.04 10.84
N PRO A 323 2.82 0.65 11.84
CA PRO A 323 2.51 2.02 12.20
C PRO A 323 2.79 2.96 11.02
N SER A 324 2.01 4.04 10.92
CA SER A 324 2.11 5.01 9.83
C SER A 324 2.54 6.37 10.36
N VAL A 325 3.40 7.06 9.62
CA VAL A 325 3.75 8.48 9.80
C VAL A 325 3.27 9.29 8.62
N ALA A 326 2.89 10.55 8.84
CA ALA A 326 2.39 11.39 7.77
C ALA A 326 3.50 12.30 7.23
N ALA A 327 3.60 12.41 5.89
CA ALA A 327 4.42 13.45 5.28
C ALA A 327 3.81 14.85 5.56
N LEU A 328 4.65 15.81 5.92
CA LEU A 328 4.23 17.19 6.18
C LEU A 328 4.25 18.03 4.90
N ARG A 329 5.16 17.72 3.98
CA ARG A 329 5.31 18.34 2.66
C ARG A 329 5.58 17.28 1.63
N GLN A 330 5.40 17.65 0.38
CA GLN A 330 5.79 16.84 -0.77
C GLN A 330 6.38 17.74 -1.84
N SER A 331 7.26 17.21 -2.67
CA SER A 331 7.80 17.97 -3.79
C SER A 331 6.73 18.18 -4.88
N GLU A 332 6.92 19.18 -5.72
CA GLU A 332 6.28 19.20 -7.03
C GLU A 332 6.61 17.90 -7.78
N PRO A 333 5.64 17.37 -8.57
CA PRO A 333 5.85 16.12 -9.30
C PRO A 333 6.96 16.27 -10.33
N VAL A 334 7.68 15.17 -10.59
CA VAL A 334 8.71 15.16 -11.66
C VAL A 334 8.06 15.32 -13.04
N GLY A 335 8.77 15.96 -13.96
CA GLY A 335 8.25 16.32 -15.29
C GLY A 335 8.02 15.15 -16.26
N ARG A 336 8.17 13.88 -15.84
CA ARG A 336 8.08 12.69 -16.69
C ARG A 336 7.16 11.64 -16.12
N GLN A 337 6.44 10.96 -17.02
CA GLN A 337 5.47 9.90 -16.70
C GLN A 337 6.17 8.56 -16.37
N GLY A 338 5.46 7.73 -15.58
CA GLY A 338 5.87 6.38 -15.18
C GLY A 338 7.05 6.42 -14.20
N ASP A 339 7.80 5.34 -14.07
CA ASP A 339 8.96 5.20 -13.21
C ASP A 339 10.04 6.22 -13.56
N ALA A 340 10.10 7.34 -12.83
CA ALA A 340 10.90 8.51 -13.15
C ALA A 340 11.62 9.12 -11.95
N ALA A 341 10.96 9.39 -10.81
CA ALA A 341 11.65 9.79 -9.59
C ALA A 341 12.37 8.58 -8.98
N ASP A 342 13.55 8.81 -8.39
CA ASP A 342 14.34 7.74 -7.80
C ASP A 342 14.85 8.09 -6.41
N ASP A 343 16.00 8.74 -6.31
CA ASP A 343 16.72 8.91 -5.07
C ASP A 343 16.82 10.38 -4.67
N PRO A 344 16.55 10.73 -3.41
CA PRO A 344 16.78 12.06 -2.89
C PRO A 344 18.10 12.17 -2.13
N ALA A 345 18.66 13.39 -2.07
CA ALA A 345 19.71 13.77 -1.13
C ALA A 345 19.41 15.12 -0.48
N ILE A 346 19.70 15.26 0.81
CA ILE A 346 19.45 16.48 1.57
C ILE A 346 20.75 17.28 1.68
N TRP A 347 20.80 18.42 0.99
CA TRP A 347 21.86 19.39 1.19
C TRP A 347 21.50 20.34 2.34
N VAL A 348 22.30 20.32 3.41
CA VAL A 348 22.14 21.21 4.57
C VAL A 348 22.93 22.49 4.31
N ASN A 349 22.23 23.63 4.20
CA ASN A 349 22.87 24.92 4.03
C ASN A 349 23.67 25.29 5.30
N PRO A 350 25.00 25.46 5.20
CA PRO A 350 25.84 25.71 6.38
C PRO A 350 25.65 27.10 6.99
N ASN A 351 25.05 28.04 6.26
CA ASN A 351 24.86 29.42 6.70
C ASN A 351 23.43 29.70 7.16
N ASP A 352 22.45 29.05 6.53
CA ASP A 352 21.03 29.16 6.84
C ASP A 352 20.36 27.80 6.66
N PRO A 353 20.25 26.98 7.70
CA PRO A 353 19.65 25.67 7.61
C PRO A 353 18.20 25.67 7.06
N ALA A 354 17.45 26.76 7.25
CA ALA A 354 16.11 26.87 6.66
C ALA A 354 16.11 27.05 5.14
N ALA A 355 17.25 27.43 4.56
CA ALA A 355 17.48 27.52 3.12
C ALA A 355 18.13 26.26 2.54
N SER A 356 18.12 25.15 3.26
CA SER A 356 18.55 23.83 2.75
C SER A 356 17.75 23.37 1.54
N ARG A 357 18.26 22.41 0.81
CA ARG A 357 17.65 21.89 -0.43
C ARG A 357 17.50 20.37 -0.38
N VAL A 358 16.52 19.87 -1.12
CA VAL A 358 16.39 18.46 -1.46
C VAL A 358 16.74 18.32 -2.94
N LEU A 359 17.75 17.52 -3.23
CA LEU A 359 18.09 17.12 -4.58
C LEU A 359 17.33 15.83 -4.86
N GLY A 360 16.69 15.72 -6.00
CA GLY A 360 15.99 14.50 -6.42
C GLY A 360 16.43 14.07 -7.80
N THR A 361 16.69 12.80 -8.00
CA THR A 361 17.01 12.28 -9.34
C THR A 361 15.74 11.97 -10.12
N ASN A 362 15.87 12.14 -11.43
CA ASN A 362 14.86 11.74 -12.40
C ASN A 362 15.51 10.79 -13.42
N LYS A 363 15.15 9.50 -13.33
CA LYS A 363 15.64 8.42 -14.21
C LYS A 363 15.43 8.67 -15.71
N LYS A 364 14.70 9.73 -16.07
CA LYS A 364 14.36 10.07 -17.47
C LYS A 364 14.85 11.44 -17.91
N GLN A 365 15.47 12.23 -17.02
CA GLN A 365 15.79 13.62 -17.36
C GLN A 365 17.05 14.17 -16.69
N GLY A 366 17.25 14.01 -15.39
CA GLY A 366 18.42 14.58 -14.71
C GLY A 366 18.24 14.83 -13.23
N LEU A 367 18.78 15.95 -12.73
CA LEU A 367 18.74 16.35 -11.34
C LEU A 367 17.74 17.49 -11.12
N LEU A 368 16.92 17.35 -10.12
CA LEU A 368 15.92 18.32 -9.66
C LEU A 368 16.37 18.87 -8.30
N VAL A 369 16.16 20.14 -8.04
CA VAL A 369 16.50 20.79 -6.78
C VAL A 369 15.24 21.45 -6.20
N TYR A 370 14.85 21.06 -5.01
CA TYR A 370 13.65 21.55 -4.33
C TYR A 370 13.98 22.33 -3.07
N GLY A 371 13.11 23.28 -2.71
CA GLY A 371 13.08 23.88 -1.39
C GLY A 371 12.48 22.93 -0.33
N LEU A 372 12.63 23.26 0.95
CA LEU A 372 12.01 22.50 2.05
C LEU A 372 10.46 22.58 2.07
N ASP A 373 9.90 23.47 1.28
CA ASP A 373 8.46 23.58 1.02
C ASP A 373 7.96 22.68 -0.13
N GLY A 374 8.91 22.05 -0.84
CA GLY A 374 8.65 21.16 -1.98
C GLY A 374 8.61 21.84 -3.34
N GLN A 375 8.81 23.18 -3.42
CA GLN A 375 8.84 23.88 -4.71
C GLN A 375 10.09 23.53 -5.50
N LEU A 376 9.92 23.30 -6.81
CA LEU A 376 11.03 23.10 -7.74
C LEU A 376 11.78 24.41 -7.96
N LEU A 377 13.08 24.44 -7.66
CA LEU A 377 13.95 25.60 -7.78
C LEU A 377 14.87 25.53 -8.99
N GLN A 378 15.37 24.34 -9.29
CA GLN A 378 16.24 24.11 -10.45
C GLN A 378 15.96 22.75 -11.07
N GLU A 379 16.17 22.66 -12.38
CA GLU A 379 16.15 21.45 -13.16
C GLU A 379 17.41 21.41 -14.05
N LEU A 380 18.20 20.33 -13.93
CA LEU A 380 19.43 20.12 -14.68
C LEU A 380 19.26 18.87 -15.58
N PRO A 381 18.94 19.07 -16.86
CA PRO A 381 18.69 17.97 -17.79
C PRO A 381 20.02 17.37 -18.32
N VAL A 382 20.67 16.57 -17.49
CA VAL A 382 22.01 16.01 -17.74
C VAL A 382 22.00 14.52 -18.10
N GLY A 383 20.84 13.95 -18.37
CA GLY A 383 20.68 12.52 -18.71
C GLY A 383 20.00 11.74 -17.60
N ARG A 384 19.90 10.42 -17.77
CA ARG A 384 19.21 9.52 -16.84
C ARG A 384 20.04 9.31 -15.57
N LEU A 385 19.68 10.03 -14.50
CA LEU A 385 20.29 9.86 -13.19
C LEU A 385 19.51 8.85 -12.34
N ASN A 386 20.23 7.98 -11.60
CA ASN A 386 19.65 7.05 -10.64
C ASN A 386 19.82 7.60 -9.22
N ASN A 387 20.86 7.25 -8.48
CA ASN A 387 21.08 7.72 -7.12
C ASN A 387 21.89 9.02 -7.08
N VAL A 388 21.76 9.76 -5.96
CA VAL A 388 22.52 10.99 -5.67
C VAL A 388 22.90 11.04 -4.19
N ASP A 389 24.10 11.53 -3.87
CA ASP A 389 24.52 11.82 -2.50
C ASP A 389 25.31 13.13 -2.44
N VAL A 390 25.39 13.74 -1.26
CA VAL A 390 25.99 15.07 -1.04
C VAL A 390 26.99 15.03 0.12
N ARG A 391 28.16 15.65 -0.08
CA ARG A 391 29.11 15.91 1.03
C ARG A 391 29.60 17.36 1.01
N PRO A 392 29.81 17.95 2.22
CA PRO A 392 30.22 19.34 2.34
C PRO A 392 31.72 19.55 2.12
N GLY A 393 32.07 20.75 1.71
CA GLY A 393 33.42 21.28 1.84
C GLY A 393 34.47 20.78 0.85
N PHE A 394 34.06 20.37 -0.33
CA PHE A 394 34.95 19.96 -1.42
C PHE A 394 35.76 21.14 -2.02
N ALA A 395 37.07 20.94 -2.26
CA ALA A 395 37.93 21.95 -2.87
C ALA A 395 37.85 21.84 -4.40
N LEU A 396 37.31 22.87 -5.05
CA LEU A 396 37.18 22.93 -6.51
C LEU A 396 37.85 24.19 -7.05
N GLY A 397 38.99 24.07 -7.74
CA GLY A 397 39.72 25.19 -8.32
C GLY A 397 40.11 26.27 -7.29
N GLY A 398 40.42 25.87 -6.07
CA GLY A 398 40.77 26.79 -4.97
C GLY A 398 39.56 27.40 -4.26
N GLN A 399 38.32 27.11 -4.68
CA GLN A 399 37.08 27.47 -3.98
C GLN A 399 36.59 26.30 -3.13
N ARG A 400 35.85 26.60 -2.08
CA ARG A 400 35.19 25.59 -1.24
C ARG A 400 33.70 25.54 -1.58
N VAL A 401 33.29 24.41 -2.19
CA VAL A 401 31.91 24.12 -2.54
C VAL A 401 31.40 22.91 -1.74
N ASP A 402 30.12 22.63 -1.77
CA ASP A 402 29.62 21.32 -1.40
C ASP A 402 29.40 20.53 -2.68
N LEU A 403 29.63 19.21 -2.65
CA LEU A 403 29.60 18.38 -3.84
C LEU A 403 28.45 17.40 -3.79
N ALA A 404 27.61 17.42 -4.82
CA ALA A 404 26.67 16.35 -5.10
C ALA A 404 27.26 15.46 -6.22
N VAL A 405 27.03 14.15 -6.10
CA VAL A 405 27.42 13.18 -7.12
C VAL A 405 26.23 12.29 -7.40
N ALA A 406 25.98 12.04 -8.68
CA ALA A 406 24.90 11.15 -9.11
C ALA A 406 25.40 10.13 -10.15
N SER A 407 24.82 8.93 -10.11
CA SER A 407 25.07 7.91 -11.15
C SER A 407 24.31 8.24 -12.41
N ASN A 408 25.01 8.28 -13.56
CA ASN A 408 24.43 8.60 -14.87
C ASN A 408 24.38 7.34 -15.75
N ARG A 409 23.16 6.85 -16.01
CA ARG A 409 22.92 5.62 -16.77
C ARG A 409 23.09 5.78 -18.28
N ASP A 410 23.12 7.02 -18.80
CA ASP A 410 23.33 7.23 -20.23
C ASP A 410 24.81 7.06 -20.64
N THR A 411 25.71 7.43 -19.73
CA THR A 411 27.16 7.44 -20.00
C THR A 411 27.93 6.44 -19.14
N ASN A 412 27.26 5.69 -18.25
CA ASN A 412 27.87 4.83 -17.22
C ASN A 412 28.97 5.57 -16.46
N SER A 413 28.62 6.74 -15.93
CA SER A 413 29.54 7.66 -15.27
C SER A 413 28.97 8.20 -13.97
N LEU A 414 29.81 8.86 -13.18
CA LEU A 414 29.41 9.75 -12.10
C LEU A 414 29.30 11.17 -12.67
N SER A 415 28.13 11.78 -12.56
CA SER A 415 27.92 13.21 -12.80
C SER A 415 28.14 13.97 -11.50
N LEU A 416 29.06 14.94 -11.50
CA LEU A 416 29.43 15.70 -10.31
C LEU A 416 28.88 17.12 -10.43
N PHE A 417 28.36 17.64 -9.32
CA PHE A 417 27.72 18.96 -9.22
C PHE A 417 28.27 19.74 -8.04
N ALA A 418 28.71 20.97 -8.30
CA ALA A 418 29.08 21.91 -7.26
C ALA A 418 27.82 22.63 -6.74
N ILE A 419 27.66 22.69 -5.42
CA ILE A 419 26.63 23.45 -4.74
C ILE A 419 27.29 24.69 -4.14
N ASP A 420 26.84 25.86 -4.55
CA ASP A 420 27.26 27.13 -3.95
C ASP A 420 26.74 27.23 -2.50
N ARG A 421 27.66 27.35 -1.55
CA ARG A 421 27.35 27.32 -0.11
C ARG A 421 26.57 28.53 0.41
N ALA A 422 26.53 29.61 -0.36
CA ALA A 422 25.81 30.81 0.00
C ALA A 422 24.38 30.82 -0.55
N THR A 423 24.21 30.34 -1.79
CA THR A 423 22.94 30.44 -2.51
C THR A 423 22.19 29.12 -2.64
N GLY A 424 22.87 27.98 -2.51
CA GLY A 424 22.34 26.65 -2.82
C GLY A 424 22.17 26.39 -4.31
N GLU A 425 22.76 27.24 -5.19
CA GLU A 425 22.74 27.01 -6.64
C GLU A 425 23.60 25.80 -7.00
N VAL A 426 23.04 24.89 -7.80
CA VAL A 426 23.69 23.64 -8.25
C VAL A 426 24.15 23.78 -9.69
N LYS A 427 25.41 23.44 -9.95
CA LYS A 427 26.01 23.50 -11.30
C LYS A 427 26.81 22.24 -11.61
N PRO A 428 26.81 21.73 -12.87
CA PRO A 428 27.74 20.69 -13.28
C PRO A 428 29.20 21.08 -12.98
N ALA A 429 29.96 20.13 -12.42
CA ALA A 429 31.34 20.35 -11.98
C ALA A 429 32.33 19.34 -12.56
N GLY A 430 31.88 18.28 -13.21
CA GLY A 430 32.73 17.27 -13.83
C GLY A 430 32.00 15.95 -14.08
N GLU A 431 32.72 15.02 -14.70
CA GLU A 431 32.24 13.66 -14.97
C GLU A 431 33.37 12.65 -14.71
N VAL A 432 33.04 11.53 -14.08
CA VAL A 432 33.98 10.40 -13.92
C VAL A 432 33.39 9.17 -14.60
N ARG A 433 33.98 8.77 -15.73
CA ARG A 433 33.57 7.56 -16.45
C ARG A 433 33.93 6.30 -15.69
N THR A 434 33.03 5.32 -15.66
CA THR A 434 33.26 4.03 -15.02
C THR A 434 33.38 2.92 -16.06
N PRO A 435 34.04 1.80 -15.73
CA PRO A 435 34.04 0.59 -16.57
C PRO A 435 32.81 -0.29 -16.35
N LEU A 436 31.79 0.19 -15.61
CA LEU A 436 30.55 -0.53 -15.44
C LEU A 436 29.74 -0.56 -16.74
N LYS A 437 29.03 -1.62 -16.99
CA LYS A 437 28.13 -1.73 -18.16
C LYS A 437 26.78 -1.10 -17.89
N GLU A 438 26.30 -1.26 -16.66
CA GLU A 438 25.03 -0.74 -16.17
C GLU A 438 25.27 -0.17 -14.79
N ILE A 439 25.69 1.10 -14.73
CA ILE A 439 25.83 1.82 -13.46
C ILE A 439 24.45 1.98 -12.82
N TYR A 440 24.41 1.89 -11.48
CA TYR A 440 23.15 1.91 -10.75
C TYR A 440 23.26 2.81 -9.52
N GLY A 441 23.52 2.27 -8.33
CA GLY A 441 23.61 3.04 -7.10
C GLY A 441 24.92 3.82 -6.91
N ILE A 442 24.85 4.82 -6.03
CA ILE A 442 26.01 5.61 -5.61
C ILE A 442 25.85 6.05 -4.16
N CYS A 443 26.96 6.18 -3.42
CA CYS A 443 27.04 6.95 -2.18
C CYS A 443 28.45 7.55 -1.99
N LEU A 444 28.54 8.56 -1.12
CA LEU A 444 29.78 9.27 -0.82
C LEU A 444 30.33 8.88 0.56
N PHE A 445 31.64 8.95 0.70
CA PHE A 445 32.35 8.73 1.95
C PHE A 445 33.40 9.82 2.17
N GLN A 446 33.36 10.47 3.33
CA GLN A 446 34.30 11.53 3.69
C GLN A 446 34.90 11.28 5.08
N PRO A 447 36.08 10.59 5.17
CA PRO A 447 36.75 10.41 6.45
C PRO A 447 37.23 11.74 7.04
N ALA A 448 37.59 11.74 8.31
CA ALA A 448 38.06 12.93 9.04
C ALA A 448 39.33 13.58 8.42
N SER A 449 40.08 12.89 7.57
CA SER A 449 41.18 13.45 6.78
C SER A 449 40.74 14.50 5.74
N GLY A 450 39.43 14.51 5.41
CA GLY A 450 38.82 15.48 4.50
C GLY A 450 38.86 15.09 3.01
N GLU A 451 39.44 13.94 2.67
CA GLU A 451 39.34 13.36 1.35
C GLU A 451 37.92 12.95 1.03
N LEU A 452 37.51 12.98 -0.23
CA LEU A 452 36.17 12.57 -0.63
C LEU A 452 36.26 11.37 -1.57
N TYR A 453 35.44 10.37 -1.27
CA TYR A 453 35.31 9.16 -2.07
C TYR A 453 33.86 8.97 -2.52
N ALA A 454 33.69 8.38 -3.72
CA ALA A 454 32.41 7.93 -4.23
C ALA A 454 32.46 6.41 -4.42
N PHE A 455 31.45 5.70 -3.92
CA PHE A 455 31.19 4.33 -4.27
C PHE A 455 30.15 4.31 -5.40
N ALA A 456 30.42 3.62 -6.48
CA ALA A 456 29.48 3.38 -7.55
C ALA A 456 29.28 1.88 -7.71
N ASN A 457 28.06 1.43 -7.85
CA ASN A 457 27.77 0.02 -8.12
C ASN A 457 27.15 -0.20 -9.50
N GLY A 458 27.21 -1.43 -9.96
CA GLY A 458 26.56 -1.90 -11.17
C GLY A 458 25.61 -3.03 -10.89
N LYS A 459 24.63 -3.22 -11.77
CA LYS A 459 23.63 -4.31 -11.67
C LYS A 459 24.23 -5.72 -11.63
N ASP A 460 25.51 -5.85 -11.99
CA ASP A 460 26.27 -7.11 -11.93
C ASP A 460 26.91 -7.37 -10.56
N GLY A 461 26.62 -6.57 -9.54
CA GLY A 461 27.15 -6.71 -8.19
C GLY A 461 28.49 -6.05 -7.93
N ARG A 462 29.13 -5.42 -8.93
CA ARG A 462 30.43 -4.75 -8.77
C ARG A 462 30.28 -3.41 -8.06
N PHE A 463 31.19 -3.13 -7.13
CA PHE A 463 31.41 -1.84 -6.49
C PHE A 463 32.75 -1.27 -6.86
N LEU A 464 32.78 0.02 -7.21
CA LEU A 464 33.98 0.79 -7.56
C LEU A 464 34.09 1.99 -6.62
N GLN A 465 35.19 2.12 -5.91
CA GLN A 465 35.47 3.26 -5.04
C GLN A 465 36.44 4.22 -5.73
N TYR A 466 35.97 5.44 -5.93
CA TYR A 466 36.77 6.51 -6.55
C TYR A 466 37.16 7.53 -5.50
N ARG A 467 38.44 7.93 -5.47
CA ARG A 467 38.89 9.14 -4.77
C ARG A 467 38.65 10.33 -5.68
N LEU A 468 37.89 11.32 -5.19
CA LEU A 468 37.54 12.52 -5.96
C LEU A 468 38.59 13.63 -5.75
N ASP A 469 38.88 14.41 -6.80
CA ASP A 469 39.80 15.53 -6.79
C ASP A 469 39.22 16.69 -7.61
N GLY A 470 39.40 17.91 -7.14
CA GLY A 470 38.95 19.15 -7.80
C GLY A 470 40.03 20.19 -7.99
N ALA A 471 41.31 19.87 -7.79
CA ALA A 471 42.40 20.84 -7.82
C ALA A 471 42.56 21.58 -9.18
N SER A 472 42.17 20.93 -10.26
CA SER A 472 42.21 21.51 -11.63
C SER A 472 41.11 22.55 -11.89
N GLY A 473 40.10 22.64 -11.02
CA GLY A 473 38.91 23.44 -11.24
C GLY A 473 37.76 22.67 -11.91
N GLU A 474 38.01 21.44 -12.31
CA GLU A 474 37.01 20.45 -12.74
C GLU A 474 37.12 19.23 -11.83
N ALA A 475 35.97 18.73 -11.36
CA ALA A 475 35.96 17.58 -10.49
C ALA A 475 36.21 16.29 -11.28
N SER A 476 37.10 15.44 -10.77
CA SER A 476 37.56 14.21 -11.38
C SER A 476 37.68 13.09 -10.36
N GLY A 477 37.93 11.85 -10.78
CA GLY A 477 38.04 10.72 -9.88
C GLY A 477 39.06 9.68 -10.32
N GLN A 478 39.76 9.09 -9.33
CA GLN A 478 40.67 7.99 -9.50
C GLN A 478 40.12 6.73 -8.84
N LEU A 479 39.99 5.62 -9.59
CA LEU A 479 39.62 4.32 -9.03
C LEU A 479 40.70 3.84 -8.05
N VAL A 480 40.32 3.56 -6.81
CA VAL A 480 41.26 3.16 -5.73
C VAL A 480 40.93 1.76 -5.16
N ARG A 481 39.71 1.27 -5.31
CA ARG A 481 39.28 -0.05 -4.81
C ARG A 481 38.15 -0.60 -5.66
N GLU A 482 38.10 -1.93 -5.77
CA GLU A 482 36.98 -2.67 -6.37
C GLU A 482 36.64 -3.87 -5.48
N PHE A 483 35.33 -4.16 -5.33
CA PHE A 483 34.81 -5.35 -4.67
C PHE A 483 33.44 -5.70 -5.25
N ARG A 484 32.78 -6.73 -4.73
CA ARG A 484 31.46 -7.14 -5.26
C ARG A 484 30.60 -7.84 -4.21
N VAL A 485 29.28 -7.80 -4.45
CA VAL A 485 28.26 -8.69 -3.87
C VAL A 485 27.84 -9.73 -4.90
N GLU A 486 26.97 -10.67 -4.54
CA GLU A 486 26.64 -11.81 -5.39
C GLU A 486 25.55 -11.48 -6.43
N SER A 487 24.63 -10.57 -6.10
CA SER A 487 23.51 -10.16 -6.96
C SER A 487 23.43 -8.64 -7.11
N GLN A 488 22.33 -8.13 -7.64
CA GLN A 488 22.10 -6.71 -7.89
C GLN A 488 22.04 -5.92 -6.59
N PRO A 489 22.90 -4.91 -6.40
CA PRO A 489 22.78 -3.93 -5.32
C PRO A 489 22.21 -2.63 -5.85
N GLU A 490 21.61 -1.81 -5.00
CA GLU A 490 21.29 -0.43 -5.31
C GLU A 490 21.75 0.54 -4.22
N GLY A 491 20.98 0.67 -3.15
CA GLY A 491 21.24 1.66 -2.11
C GLY A 491 22.54 1.43 -1.36
N CYS A 492 23.23 2.51 -1.02
CA CYS A 492 24.34 2.49 -0.08
C CYS A 492 24.40 3.79 0.73
N VAL A 493 25.02 3.73 1.91
CA VAL A 493 25.29 4.91 2.75
C VAL A 493 26.55 4.69 3.56
N ALA A 494 27.39 5.70 3.71
CA ALA A 494 28.60 5.63 4.52
C ALA A 494 28.46 6.39 5.83
N ASP A 495 28.86 5.73 6.92
CA ASP A 495 29.12 6.36 8.20
C ASP A 495 30.55 6.91 8.18
N ASP A 496 30.66 8.21 7.91
CA ASP A 496 31.94 8.89 7.78
C ASP A 496 32.76 8.87 9.08
N GLN A 497 32.08 8.90 10.24
CA GLN A 497 32.72 8.92 11.55
C GLN A 497 33.31 7.55 11.92
N ARG A 498 32.56 6.47 11.66
CA ARG A 498 32.98 5.10 11.97
C ARG A 498 33.65 4.42 10.79
N GLN A 499 33.74 5.11 9.65
CA GLN A 499 34.35 4.62 8.41
C GLN A 499 33.74 3.28 7.96
N ARG A 500 32.40 3.19 8.03
CA ARG A 500 31.61 2.01 7.69
C ARG A 500 30.72 2.31 6.48
N LEU A 501 30.72 1.41 5.52
CA LEU A 501 29.81 1.43 4.40
C LEU A 501 28.71 0.41 4.64
N PHE A 502 27.44 0.83 4.50
CA PHE A 502 26.28 -0.05 4.38
C PHE A 502 25.87 -0.14 2.92
N ILE A 503 25.52 -1.34 2.46
CA ILE A 503 25.05 -1.59 1.10
C ILE A 503 23.83 -2.48 1.11
N GLY A 504 22.84 -2.15 0.27
CA GLY A 504 21.66 -2.95 -0.02
C GLY A 504 21.94 -3.88 -1.20
N GLU A 505 21.66 -5.17 -1.03
CA GLU A 505 21.58 -6.17 -2.09
C GLU A 505 20.11 -6.57 -2.22
N GLU A 506 19.45 -6.18 -3.32
CA GLU A 506 17.98 -6.07 -3.44
C GLU A 506 17.20 -7.28 -2.91
N ASP A 507 17.54 -8.48 -3.40
CA ASP A 507 16.86 -9.73 -3.03
C ASP A 507 17.41 -10.38 -1.74
N VAL A 508 18.50 -9.84 -1.15
CA VAL A 508 19.25 -10.54 -0.08
C VAL A 508 19.17 -9.81 1.26
N GLY A 509 19.42 -8.48 1.27
CA GLY A 509 19.43 -7.70 2.50
C GLY A 509 20.54 -6.65 2.56
N VAL A 510 20.91 -6.27 3.77
CA VAL A 510 21.90 -5.22 4.03
C VAL A 510 23.19 -5.79 4.58
N TRP A 511 24.31 -5.33 4.02
CA TRP A 511 25.68 -5.64 4.43
C TRP A 511 26.38 -4.42 5.00
N ALA A 512 27.33 -4.63 5.87
CA ALA A 512 28.27 -3.61 6.35
C ALA A 512 29.71 -4.04 6.09
N LEU A 513 30.57 -3.07 5.71
CA LEU A 513 32.00 -3.28 5.53
C LEU A 513 32.79 -2.02 5.86
N ASP A 514 34.12 -2.14 5.93
CA ASP A 514 35.01 -0.98 6.11
C ASP A 514 35.05 -0.12 4.84
N ALA A 515 34.77 1.18 4.99
CA ALA A 515 34.70 2.15 3.89
C ALA A 515 36.06 2.63 3.39
N ARG A 516 37.17 2.37 4.12
CA ARG A 516 38.51 2.83 3.75
C ARG A 516 39.02 2.11 2.50
N ALA A 517 39.66 2.85 1.63
CA ALA A 517 40.11 2.33 0.33
C ALA A 517 41.14 1.19 0.43
N GLU A 518 41.97 1.19 1.46
CA GLU A 518 43.01 0.20 1.72
C GLU A 518 42.52 -1.04 2.53
N ALA A 519 41.30 -0.98 3.06
CA ALA A 519 40.76 -2.07 3.87
C ALA A 519 40.26 -3.25 3.00
N PRO A 520 40.31 -4.50 3.51
CA PRO A 520 39.69 -5.62 2.83
C PRO A 520 38.15 -5.46 2.76
N ALA A 521 37.55 -5.98 1.71
CA ALA A 521 36.09 -5.93 1.54
C ALA A 521 35.42 -7.14 2.23
N GLU A 522 35.46 -7.17 3.55
CA GLU A 522 34.79 -8.20 4.35
C GLU A 522 33.34 -7.79 4.62
N LEU A 523 32.39 -8.50 4.01
CA LEU A 523 30.96 -8.26 4.16
C LEU A 523 30.45 -8.88 5.46
N HIS A 524 29.81 -8.07 6.29
CA HIS A 524 29.12 -8.48 7.51
C HIS A 524 27.63 -8.26 7.34
N SER A 525 26.83 -9.32 7.56
CA SER A 525 25.37 -9.22 7.46
C SER A 525 24.82 -8.31 8.56
N VAL A 526 24.01 -7.34 8.16
CA VAL A 526 23.28 -6.41 9.04
C VAL A 526 21.84 -6.89 9.22
N MET A 527 21.14 -7.11 8.13
CA MET A 527 19.77 -7.62 8.11
C MET A 527 19.51 -8.36 6.80
N GLN A 528 18.78 -9.46 6.85
CA GLN A 528 18.37 -10.21 5.67
C GLN A 528 16.91 -9.94 5.32
N VAL A 529 16.56 -10.09 4.05
CA VAL A 529 15.18 -10.13 3.58
C VAL A 529 14.41 -11.24 4.30
N GLY A 530 13.18 -10.95 4.73
CA GLY A 530 12.34 -11.84 5.52
C GLY A 530 11.03 -11.19 5.94
N GLU A 531 10.58 -11.47 7.17
CA GLU A 531 9.26 -11.02 7.65
C GLU A 531 9.16 -9.50 7.86
N THR A 532 10.26 -8.79 8.08
CA THR A 532 10.25 -7.35 8.36
C THR A 532 10.81 -6.54 7.19
N LEU A 533 11.90 -7.00 6.57
CA LEU A 533 12.51 -6.37 5.41
C LEU A 533 12.11 -7.19 4.17
N HIS A 534 11.39 -6.58 3.26
CA HIS A 534 10.94 -7.22 2.02
C HIS A 534 11.77 -6.73 0.84
N ALA A 535 12.07 -7.61 -0.10
CA ALA A 535 12.70 -7.26 -1.37
C ALA A 535 11.74 -6.38 -2.23
N ASP A 536 12.24 -5.39 -2.97
CA ASP A 536 13.65 -5.08 -3.08
C ASP A 536 14.13 -4.20 -1.92
N VAL A 537 15.41 -4.35 -1.56
CA VAL A 537 16.07 -3.47 -0.58
C VAL A 537 16.70 -2.30 -1.32
N GLU A 538 16.07 -1.14 -1.20
CA GLU A 538 16.38 0.05 -1.98
C GLU A 538 17.21 1.07 -1.19
N GLY A 539 16.80 2.33 -1.11
CA GLY A 539 17.55 3.39 -0.45
C GLY A 539 17.93 3.11 1.00
N LEU A 540 19.13 3.56 1.37
CA LEU A 540 19.67 3.50 2.72
C LEU A 540 20.05 4.90 3.21
N GLY A 541 19.69 5.28 4.43
CA GLY A 541 20.04 6.55 5.03
C GLY A 541 20.49 6.41 6.50
N LEU A 542 21.36 7.32 6.95
CA LEU A 542 21.85 7.36 8.32
C LEU A 542 21.35 8.61 9.04
N TYR A 543 20.49 8.42 10.03
CA TYR A 543 20.16 9.46 11.00
C TYR A 543 21.20 9.42 12.13
N GLN A 544 22.04 10.44 12.22
CA GLN A 544 23.13 10.52 13.19
C GLN A 544 22.89 11.65 14.19
N SER A 545 22.79 11.32 15.48
CA SER A 545 22.55 12.28 16.55
C SER A 545 23.46 12.02 17.74
N ASP A 546 23.56 13.00 18.66
CA ASP A 546 24.33 12.85 19.89
C ASP A 546 23.81 11.72 20.79
N ALA A 547 22.54 11.37 20.65
CA ALA A 547 21.90 10.35 21.48
C ALA A 547 22.11 8.93 20.94
N ARG A 548 21.86 8.73 19.63
CA ARG A 548 21.95 7.44 18.95
C ARG A 548 21.87 7.60 17.45
N ASP A 549 22.57 6.73 16.74
CA ASP A 549 22.53 6.68 15.30
C ASP A 549 21.63 5.53 14.82
N TYR A 550 20.85 5.81 13.78
CA TYR A 550 19.92 4.85 13.17
C TYR A 550 20.20 4.70 11.67
N LEU A 551 20.15 3.44 11.23
CA LEU A 551 20.10 3.08 9.82
C LEU A 551 18.63 2.95 9.40
N VAL A 552 18.22 3.68 8.39
CA VAL A 552 16.90 3.62 7.78
C VAL A 552 17.02 2.93 6.44
N ILE A 553 16.16 1.96 6.16
CA ILE A 553 16.20 1.09 5.00
C ILE A 553 14.85 1.14 4.29
N SER A 554 14.84 1.41 2.99
CA SER A 554 13.64 1.27 2.15
C SER A 554 13.39 -0.20 1.84
N SER A 555 12.18 -0.67 2.12
CA SER A 555 11.66 -2.01 1.89
C SER A 555 10.52 -1.91 0.88
N GLN A 556 10.87 -1.94 -0.41
CA GLN A 556 9.94 -1.62 -1.51
C GLN A 556 8.79 -2.64 -1.58
N GLY A 557 9.08 -3.93 -1.40
CA GLY A 557 8.08 -4.99 -1.58
C GLY A 557 6.89 -4.96 -0.61
N ASN A 558 6.93 -4.09 0.43
CA ASN A 558 5.78 -3.85 1.31
C ASN A 558 5.55 -2.37 1.64
N ASP A 559 6.13 -1.45 0.86
CA ASP A 559 5.97 0.01 1.01
C ASP A 559 6.30 0.48 2.44
N SER A 560 7.42 -0.01 3.02
CA SER A 560 7.79 0.32 4.39
C SER A 560 9.25 0.74 4.54
N TYR A 561 9.57 1.29 5.71
CA TYR A 561 10.91 1.70 6.09
C TYR A 561 11.30 1.00 7.39
N VAL A 562 12.41 0.29 7.36
CA VAL A 562 12.94 -0.44 8.52
C VAL A 562 13.99 0.41 9.23
N VAL A 563 13.95 0.48 10.54
CA VAL A 563 14.91 1.25 11.36
C VAL A 563 15.70 0.32 12.26
N LEU A 564 17.01 0.38 12.13
CA LEU A 564 17.98 -0.36 12.96
C LEU A 564 18.87 0.63 13.73
N ASP A 565 19.48 0.17 14.83
CA ASP A 565 20.67 0.85 15.34
C ASP A 565 21.78 0.78 14.27
N ALA A 566 22.50 1.88 14.04
CA ALA A 566 23.61 1.93 13.09
C ALA A 566 24.90 1.25 13.62
N GLU A 567 24.88 0.78 14.87
CA GLU A 567 25.99 0.07 15.50
C GLU A 567 25.65 -1.41 15.80
N PRO A 568 26.64 -2.30 15.71
CA PRO A 568 26.44 -3.70 16.10
C PRO A 568 25.86 -3.81 17.53
N PRO A 569 24.90 -4.71 17.77
CA PRO A 569 24.45 -5.79 16.87
C PRO A 569 23.37 -5.39 15.85
N PHE A 570 23.25 -4.10 15.48
CA PHE A 570 22.26 -3.57 14.53
C PHE A 570 20.81 -3.89 14.94
N ALA A 571 20.48 -3.58 16.19
CA ALA A 571 19.21 -3.97 16.77
C ALA A 571 18.03 -3.33 16.04
N LEU A 572 17.03 -4.16 15.67
CA LEU A 572 15.78 -3.69 15.06
C LEU A 572 15.03 -2.77 16.04
N ARG A 573 14.65 -1.59 15.56
CA ARG A 573 13.85 -0.60 16.31
C ARG A 573 12.39 -0.61 15.89
N GLY A 574 12.10 -1.07 14.69
CA GLY A 574 10.77 -1.22 14.14
C GLY A 574 10.73 -0.95 12.65
N ALA A 575 9.52 -0.99 12.11
CA ALA A 575 9.23 -0.60 10.73
C ALA A 575 7.98 0.28 10.71
N PHE A 576 7.88 1.17 9.72
CA PHE A 576 6.75 2.08 9.55
C PHE A 576 6.48 2.32 8.07
N ARG A 577 5.29 2.87 7.76
CA ARG A 577 4.92 3.37 6.44
C ARG A 577 4.77 4.88 6.45
N VAL A 578 5.01 5.52 5.32
CA VAL A 578 4.58 6.90 5.10
C VAL A 578 3.15 6.85 4.58
N GLY A 579 2.21 7.32 5.37
CA GLY A 579 0.78 7.24 5.09
C GLY A 579 0.14 8.59 4.83
N LEU A 580 -1.15 8.55 4.60
CA LEU A 580 -1.98 9.70 4.25
C LEU A 580 -1.94 10.81 5.31
N ASN A 581 -1.67 12.04 4.88
CA ASN A 581 -1.98 13.27 5.61
C ASN A 581 -3.29 13.88 5.07
N ALA A 582 -4.42 13.41 5.57
CA ALA A 582 -5.73 13.84 5.09
C ALA A 582 -5.95 15.35 5.23
N ALA A 583 -5.42 15.97 6.31
CA ALA A 583 -5.58 17.39 6.55
C ALA A 583 -4.82 18.26 5.53
N ALA A 584 -3.61 17.85 5.16
CA ALA A 584 -2.80 18.56 4.18
C ALA A 584 -3.16 18.18 2.72
N GLY A 585 -3.91 17.10 2.49
CA GLY A 585 -4.17 16.57 1.15
C GLY A 585 -2.92 15.96 0.52
N ILE A 586 -2.07 15.36 1.34
CA ILE A 586 -0.85 14.65 0.92
C ILE A 586 -1.10 13.16 1.11
N ASP A 587 -0.89 12.40 0.07
CA ASP A 587 -0.95 10.94 0.08
C ASP A 587 0.25 10.30 0.80
N GLY A 588 0.29 8.99 0.86
CA GLY A 588 1.42 8.24 1.38
C GLY A 588 2.58 8.14 0.41
N ALA A 589 3.46 7.18 0.66
CA ALA A 589 4.51 6.77 -0.27
C ALA A 589 4.41 5.25 -0.49
N SER A 590 4.53 4.85 -1.75
CA SER A 590 4.47 3.46 -2.19
C SER A 590 5.45 3.20 -3.34
N GLU A 591 5.79 1.93 -3.58
CA GLU A 591 6.88 1.54 -4.51
C GLU A 591 8.13 2.39 -4.28
N THR A 592 8.58 2.43 -3.02
CA THR A 592 9.60 3.37 -2.56
C THR A 592 10.99 2.93 -3.01
N ASP A 593 11.65 3.76 -3.81
CA ASP A 593 13.05 3.57 -4.20
C ASP A 593 13.98 4.20 -3.13
N GLY A 594 14.59 5.33 -3.47
CA GLY A 594 15.56 6.01 -2.63
C GLY A 594 15.00 6.75 -1.43
N LEU A 595 15.86 6.99 -0.47
CA LEU A 595 15.60 7.84 0.68
C LEU A 595 16.89 8.54 1.15
N ASP A 596 16.73 9.66 1.82
CA ASP A 596 17.79 10.27 2.62
C ASP A 596 17.23 10.83 3.92
N VAL A 597 18.07 10.90 4.96
CA VAL A 597 17.69 11.38 6.28
C VAL A 597 18.79 12.23 6.90
N THR A 598 18.40 13.34 7.51
CA THR A 598 19.32 14.18 8.28
C THR A 598 18.81 14.43 9.69
N SER A 599 19.73 14.52 10.65
CA SER A 599 19.46 14.96 12.01
C SER A 599 19.62 16.49 12.19
N ALA A 600 20.07 17.19 11.16
CA ALA A 600 20.29 18.62 11.22
C ALA A 600 19.00 19.38 11.56
N ASN A 601 19.10 20.36 12.46
CA ASN A 601 18.00 21.26 12.74
C ASN A 601 17.82 22.25 11.57
N LEU A 602 16.84 21.97 10.70
CA LEU A 602 16.51 22.80 9.54
C LEU A 602 15.47 23.87 9.84
N GLY A 603 15.10 24.03 11.12
CA GLY A 603 14.11 25.00 11.59
C GLY A 603 12.65 24.52 11.50
N GLY A 604 11.75 25.20 12.19
CA GLY A 604 10.33 24.90 12.19
C GLY A 604 10.01 23.44 12.52
N PRO A 605 9.24 22.74 11.68
CA PRO A 605 8.88 21.33 11.90
C PRO A 605 10.06 20.37 11.72
N TRP A 606 11.17 20.81 11.13
CA TRP A 606 12.37 20.06 10.85
C TRP A 606 13.46 20.25 11.92
N ASN A 607 13.08 20.66 13.13
CA ASN A 607 14.01 20.96 14.22
C ASN A 607 14.75 19.74 14.78
N GLN A 608 14.27 18.53 14.51
CA GLN A 608 14.94 17.26 14.84
C GLN A 608 15.39 16.52 13.58
N GLY A 609 15.46 17.21 12.45
CA GLY A 609 15.80 16.62 11.16
C GLY A 609 14.59 16.21 10.33
N MET A 610 14.90 15.64 9.17
CA MET A 610 13.93 15.31 8.13
C MET A 610 14.31 14.00 7.45
N LEU A 611 13.33 13.17 7.16
CA LEU A 611 13.41 12.06 6.24
C LEU A 611 12.75 12.48 4.92
N VAL A 612 13.41 12.22 3.81
CA VAL A 612 12.86 12.37 2.46
C VAL A 612 12.81 11.00 1.82
N VAL A 613 11.69 10.66 1.21
CA VAL A 613 11.50 9.38 0.54
C VAL A 613 10.91 9.59 -0.84
N GLN A 614 11.29 8.76 -1.80
CA GLN A 614 10.65 8.70 -3.10
C GLN A 614 9.25 8.10 -2.96
N ASP A 615 8.30 8.55 -3.77
CA ASP A 615 6.94 8.03 -3.88
C ASP A 615 6.64 7.63 -5.33
N GLY A 616 6.49 6.33 -5.53
CA GLY A 616 6.27 5.73 -6.84
C GLY A 616 4.85 5.91 -7.38
N ARG A 617 3.86 6.23 -6.50
CA ARG A 617 2.45 6.35 -6.90
C ARG A 617 1.78 7.57 -6.28
N LYS A 618 2.18 8.74 -6.73
CA LYS A 618 1.57 9.97 -6.23
C LYS A 618 0.05 10.00 -6.46
N ARG A 619 -0.70 10.15 -5.35
CA ARG A 619 -2.15 10.34 -5.28
C ARG A 619 -2.48 11.77 -4.78
N MET A 620 -3.73 12.15 -4.74
CA MET A 620 -4.25 13.36 -4.09
C MET A 620 -3.58 14.70 -4.46
N PRO A 621 -3.61 15.13 -5.72
CA PRO A 621 -4.19 14.48 -6.88
C PRO A 621 -3.24 13.46 -7.51
N GLU A 622 -3.80 12.55 -8.31
CA GLU A 622 -3.01 11.59 -9.09
C GLU A 622 -2.20 12.34 -10.16
N GLN A 623 -0.87 12.20 -10.08
CA GLN A 623 0.10 12.87 -10.94
C GLN A 623 1.31 11.96 -11.15
N THR A 624 2.36 12.49 -11.77
CA THR A 624 3.67 11.83 -11.85
C THR A 624 4.32 11.73 -10.48
N GLN A 625 5.29 10.83 -10.33
CA GLN A 625 6.01 10.56 -9.08
C GLN A 625 6.60 11.82 -8.44
N ASN A 626 6.85 11.77 -7.14
CA ASN A 626 7.44 12.87 -6.39
C ASN A 626 8.21 12.37 -5.15
N PHE A 627 8.58 13.29 -4.25
CA PHE A 627 9.23 13.00 -2.97
C PHE A 627 8.37 13.47 -1.81
N LYS A 628 8.31 12.67 -0.72
CA LYS A 628 7.61 13.00 0.52
C LYS A 628 8.60 13.44 1.58
N PHE A 629 8.28 14.52 2.30
CA PHE A 629 9.12 15.11 3.36
C PHE A 629 8.45 14.86 4.70
N VAL A 630 9.12 14.07 5.55
CA VAL A 630 8.61 13.58 6.83
C VAL A 630 9.45 14.17 7.96
N PRO A 631 8.84 14.83 8.98
CA PRO A 631 9.57 15.23 10.17
C PRO A 631 10.12 14.00 10.89
N TRP A 632 11.43 13.97 11.17
CA TRP A 632 12.02 12.84 11.92
C TRP A 632 11.37 12.67 13.29
N ALA A 633 10.97 13.75 13.94
CA ALA A 633 10.25 13.73 15.22
C ALA A 633 9.00 12.82 15.21
N GLU A 634 8.31 12.71 14.08
CA GLU A 634 7.14 11.83 13.94
C GLU A 634 7.56 10.36 13.86
N VAL A 635 8.63 10.06 13.14
CA VAL A 635 9.21 8.71 13.09
C VAL A 635 9.69 8.29 14.48
N ALA A 636 10.45 9.16 15.15
CA ALA A 636 10.96 8.91 16.49
C ALA A 636 9.82 8.68 17.50
N ARG A 637 8.79 9.51 17.49
CA ARG A 637 7.62 9.36 18.34
C ARG A 637 6.88 8.03 18.07
N THR A 638 6.71 7.68 16.82
CA THR A 638 5.94 6.50 16.40
C THR A 638 6.63 5.19 16.77
N LEU A 639 7.95 5.15 16.66
CA LEU A 639 8.76 3.97 16.99
C LEU A 639 9.37 4.00 18.41
N GLY A 640 9.13 5.07 19.19
CA GLY A 640 9.72 5.22 20.52
C GLY A 640 11.25 5.36 20.50
N LEU A 641 11.80 6.05 19.49
CA LEU A 641 13.23 6.32 19.35
C LEU A 641 13.66 7.47 20.26
N HIS A 642 14.95 7.52 20.59
CA HIS A 642 15.53 8.50 21.50
C HIS A 642 16.38 9.54 20.76
#